data_cffcbe1106e5512e141b0580c4313cc3
#
_entry.id   cffcbe1106e5512e141b0580c4313cc3
#
_cell.length_a   1.000
_cell.length_b   1.000
_cell.length_c   1.000
_cell.angle_alpha   90.00
_cell.angle_beta   90.00
_cell.angle_gamma   90.00
#
_symmetry.space_group_name_H-M   'P 1'
#
loop_
_entity.id
_entity.type
_entity.pdbx_description
1 polymer ?
#
loop_
_entity_poly.entity_id
_entity_poly.type
_entity_poly.pdbx_seq_one_letter_code
_entity_poly.pdbx_strand_id
1 'polypeptide(L)'
;MNLQLSILPHQTKVLDIVNKVFKNVEIYSKNIYKNPEINFNDERLYRNIEAIQNGNYEEIPSINKEYRGYVKDEPFGIDIKMETGTGKTYCYTRLMYELNKNYGFNKFIILVPSTPIKEGTKMFIESDYARHHFYDLYPTSSLRLDVLNAQKTSKKGRKMFPQAVSNFIRNTTLGKNKINCLLMTDKMLISKKTMEAEYGQTLLGGISIPYKALEEVRPIVIIDEPHRFKRENEVYKCLVEKINPQMIIRFGATFNKNEKTDIRDYNNLVYNLDSVSAFNNGLVKGVIVETLGEVKEEDVKLKLLKIENSKPKKAILRNEKTGKVFELGIGEYLSEISEEFSKISIQYIGKCGANNSSNGILLSNDQVLLVGDSIFSSIYSETYQNLMLKQAIKNHFDQEEINFLRKRKIKTLSLFFIDSIFSYRGENNNGDLKLMFESLLKEELKERIKKIKENISSDLEKEYLDFLECSLKDISATNGGYFSNDNSTNDEEIQKEIDLILRDKETLLSFKNKAGNWNTMRFIFSKWTLREGWDNPNVFQIAKLRSSGSENSKLQEVGRGLRLPVDEYGNRISNEEFYLTYLIDFSEKEFAKQLIDEVNSDTKQVFNIGTLLEKIAIQRGTTSKKLFIELLSKDYVDEDKNIIKENSTAFYEEYPEFSQGVKNGKIKDGKEKNKNHIAIRKENFNKLKPLWEAINKKHYLKLESLSEEEILKVINDILNEDIYSPKIVRTERKKIAKGINEIVIKEEKGGVYTVKEKIPYNEFLKKLNKQTGFSLPLLHKGFVVLSQKMKFPEDFFNSNTLGNIVKKYQEWLEKTYINRFSYQKMNISTFETALTNFNGEVKESVLQGNIGLYKDNNFNISEKFLYDTLVYDSPLERENIKNSNIDEVVVFGKIPRRSIKVPLYFGGTTSPDFMYVLKKEDGSLEMNLILETKDIKKESQLREEEKLRIESAKKFFETLKNEGINVKFKKQMNE
;
A
#
# COMPACT_ATOMS: atom_id res chain seq x y z
N MET A 1 -21.44 3.57 18.52
CA MET A 1 -20.35 4.48 18.94
C MET A 1 -20.66 5.84 18.34
N ASN A 2 -20.44 6.92 19.07
CA ASN A 2 -20.60 8.27 18.55
C ASN A 2 -19.24 8.94 18.59
N LEU A 3 -18.70 9.27 17.43
CA LEU A 3 -17.43 9.99 17.32
C LEU A 3 -17.54 11.36 17.99
N GLN A 4 -16.56 11.72 18.80
CA GLN A 4 -16.52 13.02 19.47
C GLN A 4 -15.35 13.85 18.93
N LEU A 5 -15.64 15.06 18.49
CA LEU A 5 -14.63 15.99 18.04
C LEU A 5 -14.07 16.78 19.22
N SER A 6 -12.76 16.88 19.29
CA SER A 6 -12.06 17.67 20.30
C SER A 6 -11.51 18.96 19.68
N ILE A 7 -11.52 20.04 20.45
CA ILE A 7 -10.86 21.28 20.07
C ILE A 7 -9.36 21.11 20.29
N LEU A 8 -8.58 21.18 19.24
CA LEU A 8 -7.14 20.99 19.32
C LEU A 8 -6.39 22.33 19.26
N PRO A 9 -5.36 22.53 20.09
CA PRO A 9 -4.63 23.82 20.18
C PRO A 9 -4.09 24.29 18.84
N HIS A 10 -3.48 23.41 18.04
CA HIS A 10 -2.92 23.76 16.74
C HIS A 10 -3.99 24.21 15.72
N GLN A 11 -5.21 23.64 15.79
CA GLN A 11 -6.33 24.04 14.93
C GLN A 11 -6.89 25.40 15.37
N THR A 12 -7.04 25.64 16.69
CA THR A 12 -7.47 26.93 17.22
C THR A 12 -6.46 28.03 16.83
N LYS A 13 -5.18 27.72 16.90
CA LYS A 13 -4.12 28.64 16.50
C LYS A 13 -4.24 29.09 15.05
N VAL A 14 -4.61 28.20 14.10
CA VAL A 14 -4.88 28.58 12.70
C VAL A 14 -5.97 29.64 12.63
N LEU A 15 -7.09 29.42 13.37
CA LEU A 15 -8.22 30.35 13.36
C LEU A 15 -7.84 31.73 13.92
N ASP A 16 -7.08 31.74 15.01
CA ASP A 16 -6.58 32.96 15.65
C ASP A 16 -5.65 33.72 14.72
N ILE A 17 -4.79 33.01 13.99
CA ILE A 17 -3.88 33.61 13.00
C ILE A 17 -4.67 34.23 11.84
N VAL A 18 -5.65 33.50 11.26
CA VAL A 18 -6.46 34.09 10.17
C VAL A 18 -7.26 35.28 10.67
N ASN A 19 -7.79 35.25 11.89
CA ASN A 19 -8.43 36.41 12.49
C ASN A 19 -7.44 37.58 12.67
N LYS A 20 -6.18 37.32 13.02
CA LYS A 20 -5.13 38.36 13.11
C LYS A 20 -4.81 38.98 11.75
N VAL A 21 -4.88 38.19 10.65
CA VAL A 21 -4.73 38.73 9.26
C VAL A 21 -5.74 39.84 9.00
N PHE A 22 -6.98 39.67 9.40
CA PHE A 22 -8.06 40.62 9.16
C PHE A 22 -8.30 41.62 10.30
N LYS A 23 -7.43 41.63 11.31
CA LYS A 23 -7.59 42.53 12.44
C LYS A 23 -7.56 44.00 12.00
N ASN A 24 -8.64 44.74 12.28
CA ASN A 24 -8.85 46.15 11.93
C ASN A 24 -8.81 46.45 10.44
N VAL A 25 -8.87 45.46 9.57
CA VAL A 25 -8.99 45.65 8.12
C VAL A 25 -10.41 46.07 7.78
N GLU A 26 -10.54 47.00 6.84
CA GLU A 26 -11.86 47.45 6.39
C GLU A 26 -12.55 46.39 5.56
N ILE A 27 -13.77 45.97 6.02
CA ILE A 27 -14.61 44.99 5.34
C ILE A 27 -16.02 45.58 5.22
N TYR A 28 -16.50 45.70 3.99
CA TYR A 28 -17.75 46.37 3.67
C TYR A 28 -18.86 45.39 3.31
N SER A 29 -20.00 45.46 3.99
CA SER A 29 -21.19 44.70 3.63
C SER A 29 -22.14 45.55 2.82
N LYS A 30 -22.05 45.49 1.50
CA LYS A 30 -22.88 46.31 0.58
C LYS A 30 -24.15 45.62 0.14
N ASN A 31 -24.23 44.31 0.15
CA ASN A 31 -25.35 43.56 -0.40
C ASN A 31 -25.56 42.22 0.33
N ILE A 32 -26.79 41.84 0.57
CA ILE A 32 -27.19 40.62 1.27
C ILE A 32 -26.88 39.35 0.44
N TYR A 33 -26.77 39.47 -0.86
CA TYR A 33 -26.56 38.33 -1.78
C TYR A 33 -25.10 37.96 -2.00
N LYS A 34 -24.18 38.89 -1.71
CA LYS A 34 -22.75 38.74 -1.91
C LYS A 34 -22.03 38.60 -0.57
N ASN A 35 -20.87 38.04 -0.61
CA ASN A 35 -19.96 38.17 0.53
C ASN A 35 -19.61 39.64 0.80
N PRO A 36 -19.34 40.00 2.07
CA PRO A 36 -18.69 41.28 2.39
C PRO A 36 -17.43 41.47 1.54
N GLU A 37 -17.12 42.70 1.15
CA GLU A 37 -15.96 43.04 0.31
C GLU A 37 -14.78 43.45 1.22
N ILE A 38 -13.65 42.80 1.03
CA ILE A 38 -12.40 43.12 1.73
C ILE A 38 -11.75 44.29 0.98
N ASN A 39 -11.34 45.32 1.73
CA ASN A 39 -10.51 46.38 1.17
C ASN A 39 -9.05 45.94 1.04
N PHE A 40 -8.67 45.43 -0.14
CA PHE A 40 -7.31 44.96 -0.41
C PHE A 40 -6.29 46.11 -0.55
N ASN A 41 -6.71 47.37 -0.58
CA ASN A 41 -5.83 48.52 -0.52
C ASN A 41 -5.54 48.97 0.91
N ASP A 42 -6.12 48.32 1.90
CA ASP A 42 -5.85 48.61 3.30
C ASP A 42 -4.47 48.07 3.70
N GLU A 43 -3.54 48.98 3.95
CA GLU A 43 -2.16 48.62 4.34
C GLU A 43 -2.10 47.77 5.61
N ARG A 44 -3.11 47.86 6.47
CA ARG A 44 -3.17 47.06 7.72
C ARG A 44 -3.20 45.58 7.41
N LEU A 45 -3.84 45.15 6.31
CA LEU A 45 -3.87 43.77 5.87
C LEU A 45 -2.45 43.19 5.67
N TYR A 46 -1.62 43.94 4.95
CA TYR A 46 -0.26 43.49 4.63
C TYR A 46 0.69 43.61 5.84
N ARG A 47 0.52 44.62 6.65
CA ARG A 47 1.25 44.75 7.92
C ARG A 47 0.93 43.61 8.89
N ASN A 48 -0.31 43.21 8.97
CA ASN A 48 -0.72 42.09 9.80
C ASN A 48 -0.07 40.77 9.32
N ILE A 49 -0.06 40.51 8.01
CA ILE A 49 0.60 39.34 7.44
C ILE A 49 2.10 39.38 7.71
N GLU A 50 2.74 40.52 7.50
CA GLU A 50 4.17 40.68 7.75
C GLU A 50 4.52 40.47 9.24
N ALA A 51 3.70 40.99 10.14
CA ALA A 51 3.87 40.78 11.58
C ALA A 51 3.74 39.28 11.95
N ILE A 52 2.78 38.58 11.36
CA ILE A 52 2.64 37.14 11.54
C ILE A 52 3.87 36.38 11.03
N GLN A 53 4.31 36.69 9.82
CA GLN A 53 5.47 36.04 9.18
C GLN A 53 6.80 36.35 9.86
N ASN A 54 6.91 37.49 10.51
CA ASN A 54 8.11 37.87 11.29
C ASN A 54 8.10 37.32 12.72
N GLY A 55 7.01 36.60 13.13
CA GLY A 55 6.89 36.10 14.49
C GLY A 55 6.69 37.17 15.56
N ASN A 56 6.13 38.33 15.21
CA ASN A 56 5.89 39.45 16.13
C ASN A 56 4.78 39.19 17.16
N TYR A 57 4.12 38.04 17.08
CA TYR A 57 3.18 37.57 18.06
C TYR A 57 3.84 36.46 18.88
N GLU A 58 3.85 36.57 20.19
CA GLU A 58 4.49 35.62 21.13
C GLU A 58 4.08 34.16 20.91
N GLU A 59 2.87 33.96 20.44
CA GLU A 59 2.28 32.61 20.24
C GLU A 59 2.53 31.99 18.85
N ILE A 60 3.10 32.74 17.91
CA ILE A 60 3.28 32.33 16.53
C ILE A 60 4.76 32.22 16.22
N PRO A 61 5.26 31.03 15.86
CA PRO A 61 6.63 30.86 15.44
C PRO A 61 6.96 31.76 14.24
N SER A 62 8.14 32.33 14.20
CA SER A 62 8.62 33.08 13.06
C SER A 62 8.61 32.18 11.81
N ILE A 63 8.06 32.67 10.72
CA ILE A 63 8.07 32.01 9.43
C ILE A 63 9.21 32.59 8.61
N ASN A 64 10.07 31.74 8.05
CA ASN A 64 11.24 32.18 7.29
C ASN A 64 10.82 33.06 6.10
N LYS A 65 11.61 34.10 5.81
CA LYS A 65 11.40 35.07 4.72
C LYS A 65 11.24 34.40 3.33
N GLU A 66 11.81 33.24 3.16
CA GLU A 66 11.65 32.46 1.92
C GLU A 66 10.19 32.03 1.61
N TYR A 67 9.31 32.08 2.60
CA TYR A 67 7.90 31.76 2.47
C TYR A 67 7.01 32.97 2.15
N ARG A 68 7.60 34.08 1.84
CA ARG A 68 6.88 35.27 1.40
C ARG A 68 6.72 35.21 -0.13
N GLY A 69 5.53 34.90 -0.59
CA GLY A 69 5.20 34.92 -2.00
C GLY A 69 4.03 35.86 -2.28
N TYR A 70 4.22 36.85 -3.16
CA TYR A 70 3.13 37.61 -3.76
C TYR A 70 3.17 37.38 -5.27
N VAL A 71 2.05 37.01 -5.84
CA VAL A 71 1.88 36.90 -7.30
C VAL A 71 0.98 38.04 -7.74
N LYS A 72 1.54 38.92 -8.55
CA LYS A 72 0.81 40.04 -9.11
C LYS A 72 -0.32 39.55 -9.99
N ASP A 73 -1.47 40.22 -9.93
CA ASP A 73 -2.66 39.97 -10.74
C ASP A 73 -3.43 38.65 -10.40
N GLU A 74 -3.19 38.06 -9.22
CA GLU A 74 -4.01 36.97 -8.71
C GLU A 74 -4.93 37.44 -7.56
N PRO A 75 -6.03 36.70 -7.29
CA PRO A 75 -6.84 36.94 -6.10
C PRO A 75 -6.01 36.87 -4.84
N PHE A 76 -6.36 37.68 -3.85
CA PHE A 76 -5.68 37.64 -2.55
C PHE A 76 -5.68 36.22 -2.00
N GLY A 77 -4.51 35.74 -1.53
CA GLY A 77 -4.34 34.37 -1.08
C GLY A 77 -3.75 34.26 0.32
N ILE A 78 -4.17 33.26 1.05
CA ILE A 78 -3.60 32.86 2.35
C ILE A 78 -3.28 31.37 2.29
N ASP A 79 -2.08 30.99 2.70
CA ASP A 79 -1.64 29.60 2.76
C ASP A 79 -1.49 29.13 4.19
N ILE A 80 -2.03 27.96 4.44
CA ILE A 80 -2.02 27.27 5.72
C ILE A 80 -1.43 25.87 5.49
N LYS A 81 -0.16 25.71 5.90
CA LYS A 81 0.49 24.41 5.83
C LYS A 81 0.14 23.62 7.08
N MET A 82 -0.50 22.46 6.87
CA MET A 82 -0.85 21.50 7.91
C MET A 82 -0.60 20.08 7.44
N GLU A 83 0.11 19.32 8.25
CA GLU A 83 0.46 17.93 7.94
C GLU A 83 -0.77 17.02 7.81
N THR A 84 -0.60 15.93 7.05
CA THR A 84 -1.63 14.89 6.88
C THR A 84 -1.99 14.29 8.24
N GLY A 85 -3.28 14.08 8.49
CA GLY A 85 -3.77 13.52 9.76
C GLY A 85 -3.97 14.53 10.90
N THR A 86 -3.58 15.81 10.75
CA THR A 86 -3.73 16.86 11.77
C THR A 86 -5.10 17.53 11.77
N GLY A 87 -6.01 17.15 10.86
CA GLY A 87 -7.41 17.61 10.84
C GLY A 87 -7.67 18.84 9.98
N LYS A 88 -7.07 18.93 8.78
CA LYS A 88 -7.32 20.01 7.80
C LYS A 88 -8.81 20.25 7.56
N THR A 89 -9.58 19.19 7.29
CA THR A 89 -11.02 19.26 7.00
C THR A 89 -11.81 19.90 8.15
N TYR A 90 -11.51 19.51 9.38
CA TYR A 90 -12.10 20.16 10.57
C TYR A 90 -11.72 21.64 10.64
N CYS A 91 -10.44 21.94 10.39
CA CYS A 91 -9.92 23.28 10.52
C CYS A 91 -10.58 24.26 9.54
N TYR A 92 -10.64 23.90 8.23
CA TYR A 92 -11.28 24.80 7.28
C TYR A 92 -12.81 24.84 7.43
N THR A 93 -13.44 23.76 7.89
CA THR A 93 -14.88 23.81 8.21
C THR A 93 -15.14 24.78 9.36
N ARG A 94 -14.37 24.72 10.44
CA ARG A 94 -14.48 25.65 11.57
C ARG A 94 -14.12 27.08 11.15
N LEU A 95 -13.15 27.23 10.25
CA LEU A 95 -12.77 28.57 9.74
C LEU A 95 -13.93 29.26 9.03
N MET A 96 -14.76 28.53 8.28
CA MET A 96 -15.97 29.13 7.67
C MET A 96 -16.92 29.71 8.71
N TYR A 97 -17.11 29.03 9.85
CA TYR A 97 -17.91 29.55 10.96
C TYR A 97 -17.27 30.78 11.61
N GLU A 98 -15.96 30.78 11.84
CA GLU A 98 -15.25 31.93 12.42
C GLU A 98 -15.29 33.15 11.51
N LEU A 99 -15.07 32.97 10.22
CA LEU A 99 -15.14 34.05 9.25
C LEU A 99 -16.57 34.60 9.08
N ASN A 100 -17.57 33.73 9.20
CA ASN A 100 -18.97 34.18 9.24
C ASN A 100 -19.28 34.99 10.51
N LYS A 101 -18.91 34.48 11.66
CA LYS A 101 -19.13 35.14 12.97
C LYS A 101 -18.46 36.50 13.05
N ASN A 102 -17.21 36.60 12.61
CA ASN A 102 -16.41 37.80 12.84
C ASN A 102 -16.58 38.85 11.73
N TYR A 103 -16.83 38.43 10.49
CA TYR A 103 -16.82 39.30 9.32
C TYR A 103 -18.06 39.17 8.43
N GLY A 104 -18.95 38.23 8.72
CA GLY A 104 -20.20 38.04 7.98
C GLY A 104 -20.03 37.30 6.65
N PHE A 105 -18.89 36.69 6.35
CA PHE A 105 -18.71 35.88 5.14
C PHE A 105 -19.64 34.67 5.15
N ASN A 106 -20.34 34.44 4.05
CA ASN A 106 -21.37 33.41 3.98
C ASN A 106 -21.37 32.59 2.69
N LYS A 107 -20.48 32.84 1.75
CA LYS A 107 -20.32 32.14 0.48
C LYS A 107 -18.93 31.55 0.36
N PHE A 108 -18.84 30.23 0.50
CA PHE A 108 -17.58 29.49 0.43
C PHE A 108 -17.66 28.42 -0.65
N ILE A 109 -16.59 28.24 -1.41
CA ILE A 109 -16.42 27.12 -2.33
C ILE A 109 -15.27 26.27 -1.82
N ILE A 110 -15.49 24.96 -1.66
CA ILE A 110 -14.42 24.02 -1.39
C ILE A 110 -14.06 23.30 -2.70
N LEU A 111 -12.81 23.45 -3.11
CA LEU A 111 -12.27 22.81 -4.31
C LEU A 111 -11.29 21.70 -3.91
N VAL A 112 -11.56 20.49 -4.40
CA VAL A 112 -10.79 19.29 -4.10
C VAL A 112 -10.33 18.58 -5.37
N PRO A 113 -9.17 17.88 -5.36
CA PRO A 113 -8.60 17.32 -6.59
C PRO A 113 -9.22 15.98 -7.02
N SER A 114 -10.04 15.35 -6.18
CA SER A 114 -10.54 14.01 -6.49
C SER A 114 -11.90 13.71 -5.87
N THR A 115 -12.60 12.74 -6.45
CA THR A 115 -13.92 12.28 -5.94
C THR A 115 -13.82 11.68 -4.53
N PRO A 116 -12.82 10.85 -4.17
CA PRO A 116 -12.70 10.33 -2.80
C PRO A 116 -12.55 11.44 -1.75
N ILE A 117 -11.74 12.47 -2.01
CA ILE A 117 -11.61 13.62 -1.09
C ILE A 117 -12.93 14.37 -1.00
N LYS A 118 -13.62 14.55 -2.13
CA LYS A 118 -14.95 15.18 -2.15
C LYS A 118 -15.95 14.43 -1.26
N GLU A 119 -16.03 13.10 -1.41
CA GLU A 119 -16.94 12.29 -0.58
C GLU A 119 -16.52 12.31 0.90
N GLY A 120 -15.23 12.25 1.20
CA GLY A 120 -14.73 12.37 2.57
C GLY A 120 -15.08 13.71 3.23
N THR A 121 -14.89 14.81 2.51
CA THR A 121 -15.26 16.16 2.96
C THR A 121 -16.77 16.30 3.17
N LYS A 122 -17.57 15.81 2.21
CA LYS A 122 -19.03 15.78 2.32
C LYS A 122 -19.48 15.02 3.56
N MET A 123 -19.00 13.78 3.72
CA MET A 123 -19.34 12.93 4.85
C MET A 123 -18.97 13.56 6.19
N PHE A 124 -17.83 14.23 6.29
CA PHE A 124 -17.45 14.93 7.50
C PHE A 124 -18.41 16.07 7.82
N ILE A 125 -18.66 16.97 6.87
CA ILE A 125 -19.53 18.15 7.08
C ILE A 125 -20.98 17.76 7.37
N GLU A 126 -21.48 16.70 6.74
CA GLU A 126 -22.87 16.23 6.89
C GLU A 126 -23.06 15.27 8.07
N SER A 127 -21.97 14.79 8.71
CA SER A 127 -22.07 13.86 9.84
C SER A 127 -22.75 14.49 11.04
N ASP A 128 -23.51 13.69 11.77
CA ASP A 128 -24.24 14.17 12.97
C ASP A 128 -23.26 14.63 14.06
N TYR A 129 -22.15 13.94 14.24
CA TYR A 129 -21.13 14.32 15.23
C TYR A 129 -20.47 15.69 14.90
N ALA A 130 -20.24 16.01 13.63
CA ALA A 130 -19.70 17.32 13.26
C ALA A 130 -20.76 18.42 13.38
N ARG A 131 -22.00 18.14 12.97
CA ARG A 131 -23.12 19.09 13.08
C ARG A 131 -23.39 19.46 14.53
N HIS A 132 -23.48 18.49 15.42
CA HIS A 132 -23.65 18.75 16.87
C HIS A 132 -22.48 19.54 17.44
N HIS A 133 -21.24 19.14 17.14
CA HIS A 133 -20.05 19.83 17.60
C HIS A 133 -20.01 21.31 17.19
N PHE A 134 -20.31 21.60 15.92
CA PHE A 134 -20.30 22.97 15.43
C PHE A 134 -21.54 23.76 15.90
N TYR A 135 -22.67 23.11 16.14
CA TYR A 135 -23.82 23.75 16.75
C TYR A 135 -23.51 24.21 18.18
N ASP A 136 -22.82 23.39 18.97
CA ASP A 136 -22.41 23.76 20.32
C ASP A 136 -21.44 24.95 20.34
N LEU A 137 -20.52 25.02 19.36
CA LEU A 137 -19.56 26.12 19.25
C LEU A 137 -20.15 27.39 18.63
N TYR A 138 -21.11 27.25 17.74
CA TYR A 138 -21.71 28.35 16.95
C TYR A 138 -23.24 28.21 16.89
N PRO A 139 -23.95 28.34 18.00
CA PRO A 139 -25.39 28.04 18.11
C PRO A 139 -26.27 28.93 17.23
N THR A 140 -25.77 30.09 16.83
CA THR A 140 -26.48 31.05 15.97
C THR A 140 -26.21 30.86 14.48
N SER A 141 -25.21 30.04 14.10
CA SER A 141 -24.79 29.84 12.72
C SER A 141 -25.09 28.41 12.24
N SER A 142 -25.49 28.27 10.98
CA SER A 142 -25.69 26.97 10.35
C SER A 142 -24.98 26.91 9.00
N LEU A 143 -24.32 25.77 8.71
CA LEU A 143 -23.66 25.52 7.44
C LEU A 143 -24.53 24.60 6.58
N ARG A 144 -24.83 25.04 5.37
CA ARG A 144 -25.43 24.23 4.32
C ARG A 144 -24.39 23.86 3.29
N LEU A 145 -24.29 22.58 2.99
CA LEU A 145 -23.42 22.04 1.96
C LEU A 145 -24.23 21.70 0.72
N ASP A 146 -23.85 22.25 -0.42
CA ASP A 146 -24.34 21.86 -1.75
C ASP A 146 -23.18 21.22 -2.52
N VAL A 147 -23.41 20.04 -3.16
CA VAL A 147 -22.37 19.29 -3.84
C VAL A 147 -22.62 19.32 -5.34
N LEU A 148 -21.67 19.84 -6.10
CA LEU A 148 -21.76 19.88 -7.56
C LEU A 148 -21.29 18.55 -8.17
N ASN A 149 -22.23 17.82 -8.78
CA ASN A 149 -21.99 16.56 -9.46
C ASN A 149 -22.28 16.68 -10.95
N ALA A 150 -21.70 15.79 -11.76
CA ALA A 150 -22.02 15.69 -13.18
C ALA A 150 -23.52 15.40 -13.39
N GLN A 151 -24.18 16.20 -14.20
CA GLN A 151 -25.59 15.98 -14.51
C GLN A 151 -25.74 14.79 -15.47
N LYS A 152 -26.58 13.83 -15.10
CA LYS A 152 -27.02 12.79 -16.04
C LYS A 152 -27.90 13.46 -17.10
N THR A 153 -27.53 13.35 -18.37
CA THR A 153 -28.37 13.84 -19.49
C THR A 153 -29.71 13.14 -19.44
N SER A 154 -30.77 13.90 -19.21
CA SER A 154 -32.13 13.38 -19.37
C SER A 154 -32.39 13.07 -20.85
N LYS A 155 -33.11 12.00 -21.16
CA LYS A 155 -33.44 11.56 -22.51
C LYS A 155 -34.26 12.60 -23.34
N LYS A 156 -34.63 13.74 -22.77
CA LYS A 156 -35.43 14.80 -23.39
C LYS A 156 -34.74 16.17 -23.48
N GLY A 157 -33.46 16.20 -23.80
CA GLY A 157 -32.81 17.33 -24.45
C GLY A 157 -32.65 18.68 -23.72
N ARG A 158 -33.38 19.04 -22.69
CA ARG A 158 -33.21 20.32 -21.97
C ARG A 158 -32.37 20.14 -20.73
N LYS A 159 -31.18 20.72 -20.74
CA LYS A 159 -30.35 20.83 -19.54
C LYS A 159 -30.93 21.86 -18.58
N MET A 160 -31.13 21.47 -17.33
CA MET A 160 -31.51 22.41 -16.27
C MET A 160 -30.25 23.02 -15.65
N PHE A 161 -30.35 24.28 -15.22
CA PHE A 161 -29.30 24.95 -14.48
C PHE A 161 -28.89 24.11 -13.26
N PRO A 162 -27.58 23.93 -12.95
CA PRO A 162 -27.14 23.07 -11.87
C PRO A 162 -27.77 23.47 -10.53
N GLN A 163 -28.57 22.59 -9.96
CA GLN A 163 -29.33 22.86 -8.74
C GLN A 163 -28.43 23.26 -7.56
N ALA A 164 -27.24 22.63 -7.44
CA ALA A 164 -26.26 22.96 -6.40
C ALA A 164 -25.81 24.44 -6.50
N VAL A 165 -25.51 24.91 -7.72
CA VAL A 165 -25.13 26.32 -7.95
C VAL A 165 -26.32 27.24 -7.66
N SER A 166 -27.51 26.88 -8.13
CA SER A 166 -28.72 27.66 -7.87
C SER A 166 -29.00 27.79 -6.37
N ASN A 167 -28.90 26.70 -5.62
CA ASN A 167 -29.09 26.71 -4.18
C ASN A 167 -28.03 27.56 -3.47
N PHE A 168 -26.77 27.37 -3.84
CA PHE A 168 -25.65 28.11 -3.27
C PHE A 168 -25.86 29.63 -3.39
N ILE A 169 -26.35 30.10 -4.52
CA ILE A 169 -26.56 31.53 -4.77
C ILE A 169 -27.80 32.07 -4.05
N ARG A 170 -28.93 31.34 -4.10
CA ARG A 170 -30.22 31.81 -3.61
C ARG A 170 -30.40 31.86 -2.10
N ASN A 171 -29.64 31.04 -1.38
CA ASN A 171 -29.94 30.78 0.04
C ASN A 171 -29.52 31.87 1.06
N THR A 172 -29.22 33.09 0.63
CA THR A 172 -28.78 34.17 1.54
C THR A 172 -29.87 35.13 2.00
N THR A 173 -31.11 34.98 1.51
CA THR A 173 -32.13 35.99 1.67
C THR A 173 -32.78 36.11 3.04
N LEU A 174 -32.55 35.18 3.99
CA LEU A 174 -33.31 35.15 5.24
C LEU A 174 -32.49 35.05 6.54
N GLY A 175 -31.16 35.23 6.48
CA GLY A 175 -30.35 35.21 7.72
C GLY A 175 -28.87 35.40 7.49
N LYS A 176 -28.30 36.41 8.16
CA LYS A 176 -26.84 36.70 8.13
C LYS A 176 -25.98 35.54 8.63
N ASN A 177 -26.55 34.61 9.37
CA ASN A 177 -25.83 33.51 10.04
C ASN A 177 -25.93 32.17 9.27
N LYS A 178 -26.44 32.16 8.00
CA LYS A 178 -26.43 30.97 7.16
C LYS A 178 -25.20 30.97 6.28
N ILE A 179 -24.34 29.97 6.50
CA ILE A 179 -23.16 29.72 5.69
C ILE A 179 -23.55 28.80 4.54
N ASN A 180 -23.30 29.22 3.29
CA ASN A 180 -23.50 28.38 2.13
C ASN A 180 -22.14 27.94 1.60
N CYS A 181 -21.96 26.64 1.48
CA CYS A 181 -20.74 26.03 0.98
C CYS A 181 -21.04 25.19 -0.26
N LEU A 182 -20.30 25.43 -1.34
CA LEU A 182 -20.37 24.65 -2.57
C LEU A 182 -19.12 23.78 -2.68
N LEU A 183 -19.28 22.47 -2.69
CA LEU A 183 -18.20 21.50 -2.82
C LEU A 183 -18.13 20.97 -4.26
N MET A 184 -16.95 21.05 -4.87
CA MET A 184 -16.73 20.55 -6.22
C MET A 184 -15.31 20.00 -6.42
N THR A 185 -15.15 19.18 -7.47
CA THR A 185 -13.84 18.70 -7.90
C THR A 185 -13.25 19.58 -9.00
N ASP A 186 -11.94 19.45 -9.21
CA ASP A 186 -11.21 20.04 -10.33
C ASP A 186 -11.87 19.79 -11.69
N LYS A 187 -12.27 18.54 -11.97
CA LYS A 187 -12.94 18.13 -13.21
C LYS A 187 -14.30 18.81 -13.39
N MET A 188 -15.02 19.05 -12.28
CA MET A 188 -16.28 19.77 -12.33
C MET A 188 -16.07 21.25 -12.60
N LEU A 189 -15.03 21.85 -12.01
CA LEU A 189 -14.71 23.24 -12.25
C LEU A 189 -14.48 23.54 -13.74
N ILE A 190 -13.68 22.71 -14.44
CA ILE A 190 -13.38 22.91 -15.88
C ILE A 190 -14.41 22.29 -16.84
N SER A 191 -15.52 21.79 -16.32
CA SER A 191 -16.56 21.15 -17.15
C SER A 191 -17.30 22.16 -18.01
N LYS A 192 -16.88 22.37 -19.25
CA LYS A 192 -17.52 23.27 -20.21
C LYS A 192 -19.00 22.94 -20.37
N LYS A 193 -19.36 21.65 -20.42
CA LYS A 193 -20.76 21.19 -20.55
C LYS A 193 -21.66 21.59 -19.39
N THR A 194 -21.09 21.86 -18.21
CA THR A 194 -21.87 22.21 -17.01
C THR A 194 -21.67 23.65 -16.60
N MET A 195 -20.47 24.19 -16.67
CA MET A 195 -20.10 25.47 -16.09
C MET A 195 -20.15 26.62 -17.08
N GLU A 196 -19.86 26.36 -18.39
CA GLU A 196 -19.92 27.37 -19.45
C GLU A 196 -21.24 27.33 -20.24
N ALA A 197 -22.04 26.28 -20.04
CA ALA A 197 -23.30 26.16 -20.80
C ALA A 197 -24.26 27.28 -20.42
N GLU A 198 -24.92 27.84 -21.45
CA GLU A 198 -26.02 28.76 -21.27
C GLU A 198 -27.32 27.97 -21.05
N TYR A 199 -27.99 28.28 -19.96
CA TYR A 199 -29.22 27.59 -19.58
C TYR A 199 -30.42 28.49 -19.81
N GLY A 200 -31.50 27.94 -20.35
CA GLY A 200 -32.75 28.71 -20.60
C GLY A 200 -33.50 29.14 -19.32
N GLN A 201 -33.03 28.71 -18.16
CA GLN A 201 -33.48 29.15 -16.84
C GLN A 201 -32.53 30.21 -16.31
N THR A 202 -33.02 31.41 -16.12
CA THR A 202 -32.24 32.51 -15.55
C THR A 202 -32.38 32.55 -14.02
N LEU A 203 -31.27 32.81 -13.34
CA LEU A 203 -31.25 33.18 -11.94
C LEU A 203 -31.59 34.65 -11.72
N LEU A 204 -31.65 35.09 -10.48
CA LEU A 204 -31.80 36.49 -10.09
C LEU A 204 -30.86 37.38 -10.93
N GLY A 205 -31.43 38.37 -11.63
CA GLY A 205 -30.68 39.29 -12.50
C GLY A 205 -30.43 38.82 -13.93
N GLY A 206 -31.04 37.69 -14.37
CA GLY A 206 -30.93 37.25 -15.77
C GLY A 206 -29.69 36.39 -16.06
N ILE A 207 -28.96 35.92 -15.03
CA ILE A 207 -27.74 35.14 -15.22
C ILE A 207 -28.09 33.72 -15.63
N SER A 208 -27.59 33.28 -16.79
CA SER A 208 -27.85 31.96 -17.39
C SER A 208 -26.62 31.03 -17.33
N ILE A 209 -25.43 31.54 -17.02
CA ILE A 209 -24.16 30.82 -17.03
C ILE A 209 -23.66 30.60 -15.58
N PRO A 210 -23.39 29.36 -15.16
CA PRO A 210 -22.96 29.05 -13.79
C PRO A 210 -21.72 29.81 -13.34
N TYR A 211 -20.70 29.95 -14.18
CA TYR A 211 -19.49 30.70 -13.78
C TYR A 211 -19.80 32.13 -13.39
N LYS A 212 -20.60 32.84 -14.22
CA LYS A 212 -20.99 34.23 -13.93
C LYS A 212 -21.84 34.36 -12.68
N ALA A 213 -22.65 33.35 -12.41
CA ALA A 213 -23.42 33.30 -11.16
C ALA A 213 -22.54 33.13 -9.93
N LEU A 214 -21.47 32.34 -10.04
CA LEU A 214 -20.50 32.18 -8.94
C LEU A 214 -19.62 33.42 -8.77
N GLU A 215 -19.16 34.02 -9.85
CA GLU A 215 -18.39 35.27 -9.83
C GLU A 215 -19.15 36.40 -9.12
N GLU A 216 -20.43 36.53 -9.40
CA GLU A 216 -21.28 37.59 -8.88
C GLU A 216 -21.38 37.61 -7.35
N VAL A 217 -21.33 36.43 -6.70
CA VAL A 217 -21.43 36.34 -5.23
C VAL A 217 -20.08 36.54 -4.51
N ARG A 218 -18.98 36.77 -5.26
CA ARG A 218 -17.65 37.04 -4.68
C ARG A 218 -17.23 36.00 -3.65
N PRO A 219 -17.15 34.69 -4.00
CA PRO A 219 -16.91 33.64 -3.03
C PRO A 219 -15.51 33.71 -2.43
N ILE A 220 -15.36 33.12 -1.24
CA ILE A 220 -14.07 32.71 -0.72
C ILE A 220 -13.87 31.26 -1.15
N VAL A 221 -12.75 30.96 -1.80
CA VAL A 221 -12.42 29.60 -2.24
C VAL A 221 -11.43 28.96 -1.30
N ILE A 222 -11.76 27.78 -0.78
CA ILE A 222 -10.89 26.95 0.03
C ILE A 222 -10.39 25.83 -0.88
N ILE A 223 -9.07 25.71 -1.05
CA ILE A 223 -8.43 24.64 -1.81
C ILE A 223 -7.81 23.64 -0.85
N ASP A 224 -8.24 22.38 -0.92
CA ASP A 224 -7.59 21.27 -0.22
C ASP A 224 -6.61 20.56 -1.16
N GLU A 225 -5.43 20.19 -0.66
CA GLU A 225 -4.30 19.60 -1.40
C GLU A 225 -3.79 20.49 -2.56
N PRO A 226 -3.28 21.68 -2.29
CA PRO A 226 -2.90 22.71 -3.28
C PRO A 226 -1.82 22.25 -4.27
N HIS A 227 -1.01 21.25 -3.92
CA HIS A 227 0.00 20.70 -4.84
C HIS A 227 -0.59 20.08 -6.11
N ARG A 228 -1.88 19.76 -6.11
CA ARG A 228 -2.62 19.26 -7.29
C ARG A 228 -3.11 20.40 -8.21
N PHE A 229 -3.10 21.64 -7.74
CA PHE A 229 -3.62 22.81 -8.42
C PHE A 229 -2.45 23.74 -8.79
N LYS A 230 -1.58 23.30 -9.72
CA LYS A 230 -0.49 24.12 -10.24
C LYS A 230 -1.05 25.34 -10.96
N ARG A 231 -0.38 26.50 -10.84
CA ARG A 231 -0.81 27.76 -11.44
C ARG A 231 -0.89 27.70 -12.97
N GLU A 232 -0.05 26.90 -13.60
CA GLU A 232 -0.02 26.69 -15.04
C GLU A 232 -1.20 25.85 -15.55
N ASN A 233 -1.87 25.11 -14.66
CA ASN A 233 -2.95 24.21 -15.04
C ASN A 233 -4.24 24.96 -15.39
N GLU A 234 -4.99 24.42 -16.36
CA GLU A 234 -6.29 24.95 -16.77
C GLU A 234 -7.26 25.16 -15.59
N VAL A 235 -7.21 24.28 -14.59
CA VAL A 235 -8.06 24.34 -13.40
C VAL A 235 -7.81 25.61 -12.61
N TYR A 236 -6.56 25.94 -12.33
CA TYR A 236 -6.21 27.16 -11.57
C TYR A 236 -6.52 28.42 -12.35
N LYS A 237 -6.20 28.45 -13.65
CA LYS A 237 -6.56 29.57 -14.54
C LYS A 237 -8.06 29.77 -14.58
N CYS A 238 -8.83 28.70 -14.74
CA CYS A 238 -10.28 28.75 -14.73
C CYS A 238 -10.84 29.31 -13.41
N LEU A 239 -10.25 28.92 -12.27
CA LEU A 239 -10.62 29.44 -10.96
C LEU A 239 -10.40 30.96 -10.88
N VAL A 240 -9.24 31.44 -11.31
CA VAL A 240 -8.87 32.87 -11.23
C VAL A 240 -9.68 33.69 -12.21
N GLU A 241 -9.78 33.24 -13.48
CA GLU A 241 -10.36 34.03 -14.57
C GLU A 241 -11.90 33.98 -14.61
N LYS A 242 -12.52 32.83 -14.27
CA LYS A 242 -13.95 32.61 -14.44
C LYS A 242 -14.77 32.63 -13.16
N ILE A 243 -14.23 32.16 -12.05
CA ILE A 243 -14.88 32.29 -10.72
C ILE A 243 -14.52 33.63 -10.10
N ASN A 244 -13.30 34.11 -10.33
CA ASN A 244 -12.79 35.37 -9.83
C ASN A 244 -13.11 35.58 -8.34
N PRO A 245 -12.66 34.65 -7.46
CA PRO A 245 -12.95 34.74 -6.04
C PRO A 245 -12.28 35.97 -5.44
N GLN A 246 -12.84 36.55 -4.39
CA GLN A 246 -12.16 37.65 -3.73
C GLN A 246 -10.95 37.18 -2.91
N MET A 247 -10.96 35.95 -2.44
CA MET A 247 -9.87 35.35 -1.66
C MET A 247 -9.80 33.84 -1.91
N ILE A 248 -8.56 33.33 -1.91
CA ILE A 248 -8.25 31.91 -1.95
C ILE A 248 -7.50 31.53 -0.67
N ILE A 249 -8.00 30.53 0.06
CA ILE A 249 -7.34 29.95 1.23
C ILE A 249 -6.92 28.52 0.87
N ARG A 250 -5.61 28.25 0.90
CA ARG A 250 -5.09 26.92 0.54
C ARG A 250 -4.67 26.15 1.79
N PHE A 251 -5.22 24.97 1.96
CA PHE A 251 -4.86 24.03 3.03
C PHE A 251 -4.11 22.83 2.44
N GLY A 252 -2.90 22.57 2.85
CA GLY A 252 -2.13 21.43 2.37
C GLY A 252 -0.97 21.06 3.27
N ALA A 253 -0.54 19.81 3.20
CA ALA A 253 0.73 19.36 3.76
C ALA A 253 1.87 19.72 2.82
N THR A 254 1.62 19.64 1.52
CA THR A 254 2.60 19.85 0.45
C THR A 254 2.16 21.01 -0.46
N PHE A 255 3.11 21.85 -0.82
CA PHE A 255 2.95 22.91 -1.83
C PHE A 255 3.95 22.68 -2.96
N ASN A 256 3.59 23.08 -4.17
CA ASN A 256 4.44 22.93 -5.33
C ASN A 256 5.76 23.68 -5.15
N LYS A 257 6.81 23.18 -5.78
CA LYS A 257 8.13 23.77 -5.81
C LYS A 257 8.50 24.04 -7.26
N ASN A 258 9.06 25.18 -7.53
CA ASN A 258 9.58 25.48 -8.84
C ASN A 258 10.93 24.77 -9.01
N GLU A 259 11.00 23.83 -9.96
CA GLU A 259 12.18 23.00 -10.18
C GLU A 259 13.45 23.80 -10.56
N LYS A 260 13.28 25.02 -11.12
CA LYS A 260 14.41 25.86 -11.54
C LYS A 260 14.92 26.76 -10.42
N THR A 261 14.03 27.26 -9.57
CA THR A 261 14.37 28.28 -8.53
C THR A 261 14.41 27.70 -7.13
N ASP A 262 13.98 26.47 -6.96
CA ASP A 262 13.85 25.79 -5.68
C ASP A 262 12.88 26.48 -4.67
N ILE A 263 12.12 27.47 -5.16
CA ILE A 263 11.18 28.25 -4.34
C ILE A 263 9.82 27.58 -4.33
N ARG A 264 9.23 27.45 -3.14
CA ARG A 264 7.87 26.93 -3.00
C ARG A 264 6.84 27.97 -3.41
N ASP A 265 5.75 27.47 -4.01
CA ASP A 265 4.62 28.26 -4.49
C ASP A 265 3.70 28.66 -3.32
N TYR A 266 4.19 29.52 -2.43
CA TYR A 266 3.34 30.12 -1.39
C TYR A 266 2.77 31.46 -1.82
N ASN A 267 1.52 31.69 -1.40
CA ASN A 267 0.87 32.99 -1.49
C ASN A 267 0.46 33.43 -0.07
N ASN A 268 1.32 34.15 0.62
CA ASN A 268 1.15 34.54 2.02
C ASN A 268 0.99 33.35 2.99
N LEU A 269 2.04 32.56 3.16
CA LEU A 269 2.04 31.52 4.19
C LEU A 269 1.92 32.17 5.57
N VAL A 270 0.83 31.92 6.27
CA VAL A 270 0.54 32.49 7.59
C VAL A 270 0.64 31.45 8.72
N TYR A 271 0.56 30.16 8.41
CA TYR A 271 0.69 29.09 9.38
C TYR A 271 1.46 27.91 8.80
N ASN A 272 2.42 27.41 9.57
CA ASN A 272 3.22 26.25 9.19
C ASN A 272 3.25 25.22 10.31
N LEU A 273 2.50 24.12 10.12
CA LEU A 273 2.62 22.89 10.90
C LEU A 273 3.21 21.84 9.97
N ASP A 274 4.52 21.78 9.91
CA ASP A 274 5.26 20.82 9.11
C ASP A 274 5.23 19.40 9.69
N SER A 275 5.73 18.46 8.90
CA SER A 275 5.78 17.05 9.27
C SER A 275 6.58 16.80 10.54
N VAL A 276 7.74 17.49 10.67
CA VAL A 276 8.61 17.38 11.84
C VAL A 276 7.87 17.78 13.11
N SER A 277 7.21 18.92 13.08
CA SER A 277 6.42 19.43 14.22
C SER A 277 5.27 18.50 14.55
N ALA A 278 4.59 17.95 13.55
CA ALA A 278 3.48 17.02 13.75
C ALA A 278 3.93 15.73 14.44
N PHE A 279 5.04 15.13 14.01
CA PHE A 279 5.60 13.93 14.63
C PHE A 279 6.15 14.21 16.04
N ASN A 280 6.95 15.27 16.19
CA ASN A 280 7.61 15.58 17.44
C ASN A 280 6.64 15.98 18.55
N ASN A 281 5.55 16.65 18.21
CA ASN A 281 4.50 17.03 19.16
C ASN A 281 3.46 15.92 19.40
N GLY A 282 3.65 14.75 18.81
CA GLY A 282 2.72 13.63 18.99
C GLY A 282 1.31 13.93 18.47
N LEU A 283 1.16 14.77 17.46
CA LEU A 283 -0.13 15.07 16.83
C LEU A 283 -0.59 13.95 15.90
N VAL A 284 0.33 13.11 15.49
CA VAL A 284 0.15 11.93 14.65
C VAL A 284 0.85 10.73 15.28
N LYS A 285 0.50 9.50 14.85
CA LYS A 285 1.22 8.29 15.23
C LYS A 285 2.66 8.34 14.73
N GLY A 286 3.60 7.76 15.48
CA GLY A 286 4.90 7.38 14.95
C GLY A 286 4.77 6.25 13.91
N VAL A 287 5.86 5.93 13.23
CA VAL A 287 5.87 4.89 12.20
C VAL A 287 6.92 3.83 12.55
N ILE A 288 6.54 2.57 12.43
CA ILE A 288 7.45 1.43 12.47
C ILE A 288 7.46 0.85 11.07
N VAL A 289 8.59 0.92 10.39
CA VAL A 289 8.77 0.32 9.07
C VAL A 289 9.33 -1.08 9.25
N GLU A 290 8.61 -2.07 8.79
CA GLU A 290 9.01 -3.47 8.85
C GLU A 290 9.17 -4.04 7.45
N THR A 291 10.32 -4.67 7.19
CA THR A 291 10.62 -5.31 5.91
C THR A 291 10.90 -6.78 6.12
N LEU A 292 10.32 -7.63 5.27
CA LEU A 292 10.57 -9.07 5.27
C LEU A 292 11.61 -9.44 4.21
N GLY A 293 12.62 -10.18 4.64
CA GLY A 293 13.63 -10.77 3.75
C GLY A 293 14.76 -9.83 3.36
N GLU A 294 15.79 -10.41 2.76
CA GLU A 294 16.87 -9.72 2.06
C GLU A 294 16.77 -10.00 0.57
N VAL A 295 17.10 -9.01 -0.27
CA VAL A 295 17.33 -9.25 -1.70
C VAL A 295 18.50 -10.21 -1.78
N LYS A 296 18.25 -11.42 -2.27
CA LYS A 296 19.33 -12.33 -2.59
C LYS A 296 19.99 -11.86 -3.89
N GLU A 297 21.28 -11.97 -4.00
CA GLU A 297 21.99 -11.74 -5.26
C GLU A 297 21.47 -12.62 -6.41
N GLU A 298 20.73 -13.67 -6.09
CA GLU A 298 20.12 -14.59 -7.02
C GLU A 298 18.77 -14.11 -7.59
N ASP A 299 18.12 -13.11 -6.98
CA ASP A 299 16.87 -12.60 -7.49
C ASP A 299 17.06 -11.93 -8.86
N VAL A 300 16.19 -12.30 -9.80
CA VAL A 300 16.21 -11.64 -11.10
C VAL A 300 15.58 -10.26 -10.95
N LYS A 301 16.39 -9.26 -11.22
CA LYS A 301 15.98 -7.85 -11.22
C LYS A 301 15.83 -7.39 -12.65
N LEU A 302 14.61 -6.97 -13.02
CA LEU A 302 14.32 -6.37 -14.31
C LEU A 302 14.13 -4.87 -14.15
N LYS A 303 14.91 -4.09 -14.94
CA LYS A 303 14.82 -2.62 -14.95
C LYS A 303 14.23 -2.15 -16.26
N LEU A 304 13.21 -1.28 -16.20
CA LEU A 304 12.68 -0.62 -17.39
C LEU A 304 13.59 0.54 -17.77
N LEU A 305 14.29 0.39 -18.91
CA LEU A 305 15.25 1.40 -19.38
C LEU A 305 14.56 2.54 -20.12
N LYS A 306 13.67 2.21 -21.05
CA LYS A 306 12.92 3.17 -21.85
C LYS A 306 11.68 2.52 -22.48
N ILE A 307 10.78 3.34 -23.00
CA ILE A 307 9.70 2.90 -23.85
C ILE A 307 9.82 3.54 -25.24
N GLU A 308 9.37 2.83 -26.25
CA GLU A 308 9.25 3.33 -27.61
C GLU A 308 7.77 3.48 -27.98
N ASN A 309 7.37 4.71 -28.30
CA ASN A 309 5.99 5.03 -28.63
C ASN A 309 5.65 4.87 -30.13
N SER A 310 6.64 4.54 -30.97
CA SER A 310 6.41 4.18 -32.39
C SER A 310 5.61 2.87 -32.47
N LYS A 311 4.73 2.77 -33.46
CA LYS A 311 3.95 1.53 -33.67
C LYS A 311 4.79 0.46 -34.39
N PRO A 312 4.88 -0.77 -33.83
CA PRO A 312 4.32 -1.23 -32.57
C PRO A 312 5.08 -0.67 -31.35
N LYS A 313 4.36 -0.30 -30.28
CA LYS A 313 4.96 0.19 -29.05
C LYS A 313 5.76 -0.90 -28.36
N LYS A 314 6.94 -0.55 -27.84
CA LYS A 314 7.85 -1.48 -27.19
C LYS A 314 8.33 -0.94 -25.84
N ALA A 315 8.51 -1.82 -24.90
CA ALA A 315 9.20 -1.60 -23.63
C ALA A 315 10.58 -2.26 -23.68
N ILE A 316 11.60 -1.53 -23.26
CA ILE A 316 12.98 -2.01 -23.24
C ILE A 316 13.35 -2.24 -21.79
N LEU A 317 13.48 -3.53 -21.45
CA LEU A 317 13.82 -3.99 -20.11
C LEU A 317 15.22 -4.62 -20.12
N ARG A 318 15.96 -4.38 -19.06
CA ARG A 318 17.25 -5.02 -18.82
C ARG A 318 17.15 -5.98 -17.64
N ASN A 319 17.60 -7.17 -17.84
CA ASN A 319 17.89 -8.09 -16.75
C ASN A 319 19.22 -7.66 -16.12
N GLU A 320 19.16 -7.08 -14.93
CA GLU A 320 20.34 -6.51 -14.25
C GLU A 320 21.38 -7.58 -13.89
N LYS A 321 20.96 -8.85 -13.74
CA LYS A 321 21.84 -9.97 -13.43
C LYS A 321 22.66 -10.42 -14.63
N THR A 322 22.02 -10.52 -15.81
CA THR A 322 22.68 -10.99 -17.02
C THR A 322 23.20 -9.86 -17.90
N GLY A 323 22.81 -8.61 -17.62
CA GLY A 323 23.10 -7.43 -18.43
C GLY A 323 22.35 -7.40 -19.77
N LYS A 324 21.61 -8.45 -20.13
CA LYS A 324 20.88 -8.55 -21.40
C LYS A 324 19.69 -7.61 -21.43
N VAL A 325 19.48 -7.02 -22.58
CA VAL A 325 18.36 -6.12 -22.86
C VAL A 325 17.34 -6.83 -23.73
N PHE A 326 16.07 -6.66 -23.43
CA PHE A 326 14.95 -7.29 -24.08
C PHE A 326 13.93 -6.24 -24.51
N GLU A 327 13.34 -6.45 -25.66
CA GLU A 327 12.27 -5.61 -26.18
C GLU A 327 10.97 -6.40 -26.13
N LEU A 328 9.99 -5.90 -25.38
CA LEU A 328 8.68 -6.52 -25.23
C LEU A 328 7.58 -5.57 -25.67
N GLY A 329 6.59 -6.12 -26.37
CA GLY A 329 5.38 -5.44 -26.79
C GLY A 329 4.21 -5.63 -25.84
N ILE A 330 3.09 -4.99 -26.18
CA ILE A 330 1.83 -5.17 -25.43
C ILE A 330 1.34 -6.60 -25.65
N GLY A 331 0.97 -7.26 -24.54
CA GLY A 331 0.50 -8.65 -24.50
C GLY A 331 1.63 -9.69 -24.36
N GLU A 332 2.90 -9.28 -24.41
CA GLU A 332 4.03 -10.18 -24.21
C GLU A 332 4.33 -10.36 -22.72
N TYR A 333 4.85 -11.55 -22.37
CA TYR A 333 5.08 -11.92 -20.98
C TYR A 333 6.52 -11.62 -20.55
N LEU A 334 6.69 -11.21 -19.29
CA LEU A 334 8.02 -11.01 -18.71
C LEU A 334 8.80 -12.33 -18.53
N SER A 335 8.10 -13.47 -18.62
CA SER A 335 8.74 -14.80 -18.69
C SER A 335 9.69 -14.96 -19.87
N GLU A 336 9.57 -14.12 -20.88
CA GLU A 336 10.53 -14.07 -21.99
C GLU A 336 11.93 -13.63 -21.56
N ILE A 337 11.99 -12.86 -20.47
CA ILE A 337 13.24 -12.41 -19.86
C ILE A 337 13.69 -13.38 -18.79
N SER A 338 12.76 -13.89 -17.98
CA SER A 338 13.02 -14.88 -16.93
C SER A 338 11.73 -15.61 -16.57
N GLU A 339 11.79 -16.94 -16.47
CA GLU A 339 10.67 -17.82 -16.11
C GLU A 339 10.05 -17.46 -14.75
N GLU A 340 10.83 -16.80 -13.88
CA GLU A 340 10.37 -16.38 -12.57
C GLU A 340 9.22 -15.36 -12.61
N PHE A 341 8.99 -14.74 -13.78
CA PHE A 341 7.87 -13.81 -14.01
C PHE A 341 6.77 -14.45 -14.91
N SER A 342 6.59 -15.75 -14.83
CA SER A 342 5.76 -16.54 -15.78
C SER A 342 4.32 -16.08 -15.93
N LYS A 343 3.74 -15.39 -14.94
CA LYS A 343 2.34 -14.97 -14.96
C LYS A 343 2.13 -13.49 -15.29
N ILE A 344 3.19 -12.76 -15.63
CA ILE A 344 3.13 -11.31 -15.78
C ILE A 344 3.34 -10.93 -17.24
N SER A 345 2.40 -10.18 -17.83
CA SER A 345 2.48 -9.63 -19.18
C SER A 345 2.33 -8.11 -19.19
N ILE A 346 2.77 -7.47 -20.27
CA ILE A 346 2.62 -6.04 -20.46
C ILE A 346 1.22 -5.75 -21.02
N GLN A 347 0.40 -5.02 -20.29
CA GLN A 347 -0.94 -4.62 -20.74
C GLN A 347 -0.95 -3.31 -21.51
N TYR A 348 -0.09 -2.38 -21.13
CA TYR A 348 -0.06 -1.05 -21.74
C TYR A 348 1.37 -0.48 -21.74
N ILE A 349 1.71 0.25 -22.79
CA ILE A 349 2.97 0.99 -22.92
C ILE A 349 2.64 2.44 -23.27
N GLY A 350 3.11 3.38 -22.47
CA GLY A 350 2.86 4.80 -22.69
C GLY A 350 3.01 5.63 -21.42
N LYS A 351 2.25 6.70 -21.34
CA LYS A 351 2.24 7.52 -20.13
C LYS A 351 1.43 6.84 -19.04
N CYS A 352 2.08 6.60 -17.91
CA CYS A 352 1.57 5.92 -16.73
C CYS A 352 1.84 6.76 -15.47
N GLY A 353 1.50 6.21 -14.30
CA GLY A 353 1.71 6.83 -13.00
C GLY A 353 0.60 7.80 -12.60
N ALA A 354 0.81 8.51 -11.51
CA ALA A 354 -0.13 9.51 -11.03
C ALA A 354 -0.30 10.60 -12.10
N ASN A 355 -1.53 10.77 -12.60
CA ASN A 355 -1.89 11.74 -13.65
C ASN A 355 -1.38 11.42 -15.07
N ASN A 356 -0.99 10.19 -15.40
CA ASN A 356 -0.43 9.83 -16.71
C ASN A 356 0.72 10.77 -17.16
N SER A 357 1.60 11.13 -16.23
CA SER A 357 2.65 12.13 -16.47
C SER A 357 3.98 11.52 -16.93
N SER A 358 4.28 10.29 -16.50
CA SER A 358 5.58 9.65 -16.71
C SER A 358 5.50 8.50 -17.72
N ASN A 359 6.57 8.27 -18.47
CA ASN A 359 6.68 7.15 -19.40
C ASN A 359 6.85 5.85 -18.61
N GLY A 360 6.09 4.82 -18.95
CA GLY A 360 6.14 3.55 -18.27
C GLY A 360 5.32 2.46 -18.95
N ILE A 361 5.16 1.35 -18.24
CA ILE A 361 4.33 0.21 -18.65
C ILE A 361 3.34 -0.15 -17.55
N LEU A 362 2.20 -0.67 -17.95
CA LEU A 362 1.25 -1.31 -17.05
C LEU A 362 1.34 -2.81 -17.25
N LEU A 363 1.54 -3.54 -16.17
CA LEU A 363 1.64 -5.00 -16.15
C LEU A 363 0.25 -5.64 -15.89
N SER A 364 0.12 -6.93 -16.19
CA SER A 364 -1.14 -7.67 -16.02
C SER A 364 -1.61 -7.81 -14.57
N ASN A 365 -0.71 -7.62 -13.62
CA ASN A 365 -1.00 -7.52 -12.20
C ASN A 365 -1.33 -6.06 -11.79
N ASP A 366 -1.61 -5.19 -12.75
CA ASP A 366 -1.90 -3.76 -12.60
C ASP A 366 -0.76 -2.93 -11.97
N GLN A 367 0.43 -3.49 -11.89
CA GLN A 367 1.60 -2.75 -11.47
C GLN A 367 2.03 -1.80 -12.58
N VAL A 368 2.28 -0.55 -12.21
CA VAL A 368 2.90 0.43 -13.08
C VAL A 368 4.41 0.43 -12.83
N LEU A 369 5.18 0.23 -13.90
CA LEU A 369 6.63 0.34 -13.89
C LEU A 369 7.02 1.56 -14.73
N LEU A 370 7.58 2.58 -14.10
CA LEU A 370 8.04 3.77 -14.78
C LEU A 370 9.46 3.55 -15.34
N VAL A 371 9.86 4.36 -16.31
CA VAL A 371 11.24 4.33 -16.83
C VAL A 371 12.20 4.63 -15.69
N GLY A 372 13.14 3.73 -15.46
CA GLY A 372 14.09 3.76 -14.35
C GLY A 372 13.76 2.81 -13.20
N ASP A 373 12.49 2.40 -13.06
CA ASP A 373 12.05 1.46 -12.03
C ASP A 373 12.51 0.04 -12.28
N SER A 374 12.53 -0.75 -11.22
CA SER A 374 12.92 -2.17 -11.27
C SER A 374 11.90 -3.04 -10.53
N ILE A 375 11.75 -4.27 -11.01
CA ILE A 375 10.97 -5.32 -10.35
C ILE A 375 11.85 -6.53 -10.05
N PHE A 376 11.50 -7.28 -9.01
CA PHE A 376 12.23 -8.45 -8.53
C PHE A 376 11.36 -9.69 -8.60
N SER A 377 11.92 -10.81 -9.01
CA SER A 377 11.19 -12.08 -9.17
C SER A 377 10.65 -12.65 -7.87
N SER A 378 11.40 -12.52 -6.79
CA SER A 378 11.03 -13.08 -5.48
C SER A 378 9.75 -12.50 -4.88
N ILE A 379 9.37 -11.27 -5.26
CA ILE A 379 8.17 -10.60 -4.78
C ILE A 379 6.89 -11.35 -5.23
N TYR A 380 6.96 -12.04 -6.35
CA TYR A 380 5.82 -12.74 -6.95
C TYR A 380 5.74 -14.21 -6.54
N SER A 381 6.62 -14.67 -5.64
CA SER A 381 6.53 -16.03 -5.14
C SER A 381 5.37 -16.16 -4.14
N GLU A 382 4.49 -17.13 -4.33
CA GLU A 382 3.39 -17.47 -3.42
C GLU A 382 3.88 -17.63 -1.97
N THR A 383 5.06 -18.18 -1.78
CA THR A 383 5.70 -18.33 -0.47
C THR A 383 6.01 -16.99 0.20
N TYR A 384 6.41 -15.98 -0.57
CA TYR A 384 6.72 -14.67 -0.02
C TYR A 384 5.46 -13.92 0.41
N GLN A 385 4.42 -13.93 -0.43
CA GLN A 385 3.12 -13.34 -0.08
C GLN A 385 2.53 -13.99 1.17
N ASN A 386 2.65 -15.31 1.27
CA ASN A 386 2.23 -16.06 2.47
C ASN A 386 2.96 -15.58 3.72
N LEU A 387 4.28 -15.35 3.62
CA LEU A 387 5.06 -14.81 4.73
C LEU A 387 4.64 -13.40 5.14
N MET A 388 4.41 -12.54 4.15
CA MET A 388 3.92 -11.18 4.38
C MET A 388 2.57 -11.20 5.09
N LEU A 389 1.65 -12.05 4.64
CA LEU A 389 0.33 -12.21 5.26
C LEU A 389 0.44 -12.73 6.71
N LYS A 390 1.25 -13.77 6.94
CA LYS A 390 1.47 -14.30 8.29
C LYS A 390 2.02 -13.25 9.24
N GLN A 391 3.04 -12.50 8.80
CA GLN A 391 3.61 -11.44 9.61
C GLN A 391 2.58 -10.34 9.88
N ALA A 392 1.81 -9.95 8.86
CA ALA A 392 0.77 -8.94 9.02
C ALA A 392 -0.33 -9.38 10.00
N ILE A 393 -0.77 -10.63 9.92
CA ILE A 393 -1.78 -11.19 10.84
C ILE A 393 -1.23 -11.20 12.27
N LYS A 394 0.01 -11.65 12.46
CA LYS A 394 0.65 -11.65 13.77
C LYS A 394 0.78 -10.25 14.36
N ASN A 395 1.30 -9.31 13.60
CA ASN A 395 1.43 -7.92 14.04
C ASN A 395 0.08 -7.31 14.43
N HIS A 396 -0.96 -7.64 13.65
CA HIS A 396 -2.32 -7.19 13.95
C HIS A 396 -2.77 -7.68 15.32
N PHE A 397 -2.68 -8.97 15.59
CA PHE A 397 -3.16 -9.53 16.87
C PHE A 397 -2.31 -9.10 18.05
N ASP A 398 -1.01 -8.94 17.88
CA ASP A 398 -0.12 -8.41 18.94
C ASP A 398 -0.56 -6.99 19.32
N GLN A 399 -0.95 -6.16 18.35
CA GLN A 399 -1.45 -4.81 18.61
C GLN A 399 -2.90 -4.81 19.08
N GLU A 400 -3.75 -5.70 18.55
CA GLU A 400 -5.17 -5.82 18.92
C GLU A 400 -5.30 -6.23 20.40
N GLU A 401 -4.52 -7.21 20.85
CA GLU A 401 -4.52 -7.65 22.25
C GLU A 401 -4.19 -6.49 23.20
N ILE A 402 -3.13 -5.73 22.92
CA ILE A 402 -2.76 -4.53 23.68
C ILE A 402 -3.90 -3.51 23.70
N ASN A 403 -4.54 -3.30 22.58
CA ASN A 403 -5.59 -2.28 22.42
C ASN A 403 -6.92 -2.71 23.03
N PHE A 404 -7.25 -4.00 22.97
CA PHE A 404 -8.50 -4.54 23.52
C PHE A 404 -8.46 -4.63 25.05
N LEU A 405 -7.33 -5.02 25.62
CA LEU A 405 -7.16 -5.19 27.07
C LEU A 405 -6.99 -3.86 27.85
N ARG A 406 -7.11 -2.72 27.15
CA ARG A 406 -7.12 -1.40 27.79
C ARG A 406 -8.43 -1.16 28.58
N LYS A 407 -8.34 -0.32 29.61
CA LYS A 407 -9.53 0.15 30.35
C LYS A 407 -10.56 0.83 29.43
N ARG A 408 -10.08 1.55 28.40
CA ARG A 408 -10.85 2.08 27.27
C ARG A 408 -10.34 1.40 26.01
N LYS A 409 -11.13 0.48 25.49
CA LYS A 409 -10.74 -0.35 24.37
C LYS A 409 -10.57 0.45 23.09
N ILE A 410 -9.62 0.04 22.27
CA ILE A 410 -9.37 0.60 20.96
C ILE A 410 -9.52 -0.53 19.94
N LYS A 411 -10.47 -0.40 19.01
CA LYS A 411 -10.60 -1.37 17.93
C LYS A 411 -9.46 -1.20 16.95
N THR A 412 -8.72 -2.26 16.71
CA THR A 412 -7.56 -2.28 15.80
C THR A 412 -7.97 -2.63 14.38
N LEU A 413 -7.52 -1.86 13.40
CA LEU A 413 -7.73 -2.12 11.98
C LEU A 413 -6.39 -2.30 11.27
N SER A 414 -6.36 -3.20 10.28
CA SER A 414 -5.23 -3.38 9.36
C SER A 414 -5.68 -3.16 7.92
N LEU A 415 -4.88 -2.40 7.18
CA LEU A 415 -5.09 -2.09 5.77
C LEU A 415 -4.08 -2.85 4.91
N PHE A 416 -4.57 -3.56 3.90
CA PHE A 416 -3.76 -4.33 2.96
C PHE A 416 -3.85 -3.72 1.57
N PHE A 417 -2.72 -3.30 1.02
CA PHE A 417 -2.63 -2.89 -0.37
C PHE A 417 -2.23 -4.08 -1.24
N ILE A 418 -3.08 -4.42 -2.21
CA ILE A 418 -2.91 -5.53 -3.12
C ILE A 418 -2.76 -5.06 -4.57
N ASP A 419 -2.20 -5.89 -5.42
CA ASP A 419 -1.94 -5.63 -6.83
C ASP A 419 -3.12 -5.97 -7.75
N SER A 420 -3.91 -6.99 -7.40
CA SER A 420 -5.01 -7.47 -8.23
C SER A 420 -6.32 -7.59 -7.45
N ILE A 421 -7.38 -6.99 -7.99
CA ILE A 421 -8.74 -7.17 -7.46
C ILE A 421 -9.15 -8.63 -7.57
N PHE A 422 -8.79 -9.27 -8.68
CA PHE A 422 -9.13 -10.66 -8.94
C PHE A 422 -8.49 -11.62 -7.93
N SER A 423 -7.28 -11.34 -7.45
CA SER A 423 -6.64 -12.16 -6.42
C SER A 423 -7.43 -12.21 -5.10
N TYR A 424 -8.20 -11.15 -4.79
CA TYR A 424 -9.07 -11.09 -3.61
C TYR A 424 -10.51 -11.51 -3.92
N ARG A 425 -11.09 -11.03 -5.03
CA ARG A 425 -12.49 -11.32 -5.39
C ARG A 425 -12.68 -12.67 -6.09
N GLY A 426 -11.75 -13.05 -6.99
CA GLY A 426 -11.85 -14.28 -7.79
C GLY A 426 -13.18 -14.44 -8.50
N GLU A 427 -13.59 -15.68 -8.70
CA GLU A 427 -14.95 -16.03 -9.05
C GLU A 427 -15.77 -16.19 -7.76
N ASN A 428 -16.95 -15.56 -7.68
CA ASN A 428 -17.85 -15.64 -6.52
C ASN A 428 -17.26 -15.12 -5.18
N ASN A 429 -16.46 -14.07 -5.22
CA ASN A 429 -15.84 -13.43 -4.04
C ASN A 429 -14.86 -14.35 -3.26
N ASN A 430 -14.25 -15.33 -3.92
CA ASN A 430 -13.32 -16.30 -3.35
C ASN A 430 -12.01 -16.34 -4.14
N GLY A 431 -11.26 -15.23 -4.15
CA GLY A 431 -9.94 -15.19 -4.78
C GLY A 431 -8.87 -15.91 -3.94
N ASP A 432 -7.81 -16.37 -4.59
CA ASP A 432 -6.74 -17.16 -3.95
C ASP A 432 -6.09 -16.43 -2.77
N LEU A 433 -5.87 -15.13 -2.90
CA LEU A 433 -5.32 -14.31 -1.81
C LEU A 433 -6.25 -14.26 -0.59
N LYS A 434 -7.57 -14.13 -0.82
CA LYS A 434 -8.56 -14.12 0.25
C LYS A 434 -8.61 -15.48 0.95
N LEU A 435 -8.65 -16.56 0.19
CA LEU A 435 -8.66 -17.92 0.75
C LEU A 435 -7.38 -18.21 1.54
N MET A 436 -6.23 -17.82 1.02
CA MET A 436 -4.95 -17.93 1.71
C MET A 436 -4.96 -17.12 3.01
N PHE A 437 -5.41 -15.87 2.96
CA PHE A 437 -5.52 -15.00 4.14
C PHE A 437 -6.43 -15.60 5.19
N GLU A 438 -7.63 -16.06 4.81
CA GLU A 438 -8.62 -16.65 5.73
C GLU A 438 -8.12 -17.96 6.36
N SER A 439 -7.36 -18.77 5.62
CA SER A 439 -6.72 -19.97 6.15
C SER A 439 -5.69 -19.64 7.23
N LEU A 440 -4.79 -18.68 6.94
CA LEU A 440 -3.77 -18.23 7.89
C LEU A 440 -4.38 -17.57 9.11
N LEU A 441 -5.43 -16.79 8.92
CA LEU A 441 -6.17 -16.13 10.00
C LEU A 441 -6.81 -17.17 10.93
N LYS A 442 -7.39 -18.22 10.36
CA LYS A 442 -8.00 -19.32 11.12
C LYS A 442 -6.98 -20.05 11.98
N GLU A 443 -5.77 -20.26 11.46
CA GLU A 443 -4.68 -20.88 12.23
C GLU A 443 -4.27 -19.99 13.41
N GLU A 444 -4.00 -18.71 13.17
CA GLU A 444 -3.59 -17.76 14.21
C GLU A 444 -4.68 -17.59 15.28
N LEU A 445 -5.96 -17.48 14.91
CA LEU A 445 -7.07 -17.42 15.85
C LEU A 445 -7.15 -18.64 16.75
N LYS A 446 -7.00 -19.84 16.21
CA LYS A 446 -6.99 -21.08 17.02
C LYS A 446 -5.85 -21.09 18.03
N GLU A 447 -4.66 -20.67 17.61
CA GLU A 447 -3.49 -20.61 18.48
C GLU A 447 -3.69 -19.59 19.60
N ARG A 448 -4.17 -18.39 19.29
CA ARG A 448 -4.44 -17.35 20.27
C ARG A 448 -5.54 -17.73 21.24
N ILE A 449 -6.63 -18.28 20.77
CA ILE A 449 -7.75 -18.77 21.61
C ILE A 449 -7.23 -19.83 22.58
N LYS A 450 -6.43 -20.79 22.12
CA LYS A 450 -5.80 -21.80 22.98
C LYS A 450 -4.94 -21.17 24.07
N LYS A 451 -4.05 -20.27 23.69
CA LYS A 451 -3.14 -19.57 24.62
C LYS A 451 -3.89 -18.78 25.69
N ILE A 452 -4.94 -18.05 25.30
CA ILE A 452 -5.74 -17.27 26.23
C ILE A 452 -6.50 -18.19 27.19
N LYS A 453 -7.13 -19.27 26.68
CA LYS A 453 -7.85 -20.25 27.53
C LYS A 453 -7.00 -20.88 28.62
N GLU A 454 -5.71 -21.06 28.37
CA GLU A 454 -4.78 -21.63 29.34
C GLU A 454 -4.42 -20.65 30.49
N ASN A 455 -4.61 -19.33 30.27
CA ASN A 455 -4.09 -18.29 31.18
C ASN A 455 -5.10 -17.18 31.52
N ILE A 456 -6.40 -17.41 31.42
CA ILE A 456 -7.42 -16.39 31.70
C ILE A 456 -7.33 -15.90 33.15
N SER A 457 -7.09 -14.61 33.35
CA SER A 457 -6.96 -13.98 34.67
C SER A 457 -7.93 -12.83 34.91
N SER A 458 -8.56 -12.28 33.86
CA SER A 458 -9.43 -11.11 33.96
C SER A 458 -10.71 -11.22 33.12
N ASP A 459 -11.70 -10.38 33.45
CA ASP A 459 -12.95 -10.32 32.68
C ASP A 459 -12.74 -9.70 31.28
N LEU A 460 -11.74 -8.82 31.12
CA LEU A 460 -11.36 -8.28 29.82
C LEU A 460 -10.78 -9.37 28.92
N GLU A 461 -9.99 -10.29 29.45
CA GLU A 461 -9.47 -11.44 28.69
C GLU A 461 -10.58 -12.41 28.29
N LYS A 462 -11.59 -12.62 29.15
CA LYS A 462 -12.78 -13.41 28.77
C LYS A 462 -13.55 -12.76 27.65
N GLU A 463 -13.75 -11.44 27.70
CA GLU A 463 -14.42 -10.69 26.65
C GLU A 463 -13.63 -10.70 25.36
N TYR A 464 -12.29 -10.62 25.43
CA TYR A 464 -11.43 -10.75 24.24
C TYR A 464 -11.50 -12.16 23.66
N LEU A 465 -11.50 -13.19 24.50
CA LEU A 465 -11.68 -14.57 24.06
C LEU A 465 -13.00 -14.75 23.30
N ASP A 466 -14.11 -14.22 23.82
CA ASP A 466 -15.42 -14.28 23.15
C ASP A 466 -15.41 -13.57 21.78
N PHE A 467 -14.73 -12.42 21.70
CA PHE A 467 -14.53 -11.71 20.44
C PHE A 467 -13.73 -12.54 19.43
N LEU A 468 -12.65 -13.21 19.85
CA LEU A 468 -11.85 -14.08 18.99
C LEU A 468 -12.62 -15.35 18.58
N GLU A 469 -13.38 -15.96 19.47
CA GLU A 469 -14.22 -17.12 19.16
C GLU A 469 -15.33 -16.77 18.16
N CYS A 470 -15.95 -15.60 18.32
CA CYS A 470 -16.91 -15.08 17.33
C CYS A 470 -16.25 -14.87 15.94
N SER A 471 -15.02 -14.35 15.92
CA SER A 471 -14.25 -14.22 14.70
C SER A 471 -13.90 -15.56 14.04
N LEU A 472 -13.62 -16.58 14.85
CA LEU A 472 -13.32 -17.93 14.35
C LEU A 472 -14.57 -18.63 13.78
N LYS A 473 -15.76 -18.34 14.31
CA LYS A 473 -17.04 -18.88 13.81
C LYS A 473 -17.37 -18.36 12.41
N ASP A 474 -17.07 -17.10 12.15
CA ASP A 474 -17.28 -16.47 10.84
C ASP A 474 -16.04 -15.68 10.42
N ILE A 475 -15.12 -16.39 9.76
CA ILE A 475 -13.87 -15.82 9.27
C ILE A 475 -14.13 -14.77 8.18
N SER A 476 -15.11 -14.99 7.32
CA SER A 476 -15.41 -14.09 6.21
C SER A 476 -15.88 -12.71 6.67
N ALA A 477 -16.58 -12.63 7.81
CA ALA A 477 -16.99 -11.35 8.41
C ALA A 477 -15.83 -10.52 8.98
N THR A 478 -14.63 -11.07 9.10
CA THR A 478 -13.48 -10.36 9.68
C THR A 478 -12.75 -9.49 8.68
N ASN A 479 -12.94 -9.73 7.39
CA ASN A 479 -12.21 -9.05 6.31
C ASN A 479 -13.15 -8.53 5.24
N GLY A 480 -12.71 -7.48 4.54
CA GLY A 480 -13.47 -6.87 3.48
C GLY A 480 -12.59 -6.08 2.51
N GLY A 481 -13.08 -5.90 1.28
CA GLY A 481 -12.35 -5.21 0.22
C GLY A 481 -13.08 -3.99 -0.32
N TYR A 482 -12.35 -2.92 -0.55
CA TYR A 482 -12.83 -1.75 -1.27
C TYR A 482 -12.01 -1.49 -2.53
N PHE A 483 -12.66 -1.57 -3.69
CA PHE A 483 -12.03 -1.39 -5.00
C PHE A 483 -12.87 -0.46 -5.89
N SER A 484 -12.26 0.58 -6.47
CA SER A 484 -12.99 1.58 -7.29
C SER A 484 -13.54 1.01 -8.60
N ASN A 485 -12.93 -0.06 -9.09
CA ASN A 485 -13.31 -0.75 -10.32
C ASN A 485 -14.06 -2.04 -10.04
N ASP A 486 -14.61 -2.20 -8.84
CA ASP A 486 -15.45 -3.33 -8.50
C ASP A 486 -16.77 -3.15 -9.26
N ASN A 487 -16.82 -3.65 -10.50
CA ASN A 487 -17.98 -3.59 -11.38
C ASN A 487 -19.06 -4.61 -11.01
N SER A 488 -18.80 -5.44 -9.99
CA SER A 488 -19.74 -6.41 -9.43
C SER A 488 -20.78 -5.72 -8.52
N THR A 489 -21.33 -4.62 -8.96
CA THR A 489 -22.37 -3.85 -8.24
C THR A 489 -23.68 -4.63 -8.04
N ASN A 490 -23.74 -5.89 -8.45
CA ASN A 490 -24.91 -6.75 -8.34
C ASN A 490 -24.91 -7.65 -7.12
N ASP A 491 -23.79 -7.71 -6.39
CA ASP A 491 -23.73 -8.45 -5.15
C ASP A 491 -24.06 -7.51 -4.00
N GLU A 492 -25.22 -7.68 -3.38
CA GLU A 492 -25.64 -6.88 -2.22
C GLU A 492 -24.67 -6.97 -1.05
N GLU A 493 -23.95 -8.09 -0.92
CA GLU A 493 -22.96 -8.28 0.15
C GLU A 493 -21.74 -7.42 -0.08
N ILE A 494 -21.24 -7.38 -1.32
CA ILE A 494 -20.11 -6.49 -1.69
C ILE A 494 -20.49 -5.02 -1.49
N GLN A 495 -21.71 -4.63 -1.84
CA GLN A 495 -22.17 -3.26 -1.63
C GLN A 495 -22.27 -2.91 -0.14
N LYS A 496 -22.75 -3.81 0.72
CA LYS A 496 -22.79 -3.62 2.18
C LYS A 496 -21.38 -3.50 2.77
N GLU A 497 -20.43 -4.28 2.26
CA GLU A 497 -19.03 -4.24 2.66
C GLU A 497 -18.38 -2.88 2.30
N ILE A 498 -18.61 -2.40 1.06
CA ILE A 498 -18.15 -1.09 0.61
C ILE A 498 -18.74 0.05 1.45
N ASP A 499 -20.04 -0.01 1.72
CA ASP A 499 -20.73 1.01 2.52
C ASP A 499 -20.22 1.04 3.97
N LEU A 500 -19.96 -0.12 4.56
CA LEU A 500 -19.36 -0.24 5.89
C LEU A 500 -17.94 0.38 5.94
N ILE A 501 -17.11 0.05 4.97
CA ILE A 501 -15.72 0.54 4.94
C ILE A 501 -15.66 2.04 4.69
N LEU A 502 -16.47 2.56 3.74
CA LEU A 502 -16.41 3.95 3.31
C LEU A 502 -17.29 4.89 4.12
N ARG A 503 -18.54 4.49 4.36
CA ARG A 503 -19.58 5.40 4.79
C ARG A 503 -19.91 5.29 6.25
N ASP A 504 -19.79 4.10 6.84
CA ASP A 504 -20.15 3.87 8.24
C ASP A 504 -18.91 3.70 9.12
N LYS A 505 -18.15 4.79 9.25
CA LYS A 505 -16.96 4.84 10.12
C LYS A 505 -17.25 4.46 11.56
N GLU A 506 -18.38 4.88 12.08
CA GLU A 506 -18.75 4.62 13.47
C GLU A 506 -19.04 3.16 13.73
N THR A 507 -19.74 2.49 12.81
CA THR A 507 -19.96 1.06 12.88
C THR A 507 -18.64 0.29 12.70
N LEU A 508 -17.79 0.69 11.75
CA LEU A 508 -16.49 0.03 11.54
C LEU A 508 -15.61 0.10 12.80
N LEU A 509 -15.64 1.21 13.53
CA LEU A 509 -14.88 1.42 14.75
C LEU A 509 -15.54 0.81 16.01
N SER A 510 -16.81 0.42 15.93
CA SER A 510 -17.52 -0.17 17.05
C SER A 510 -17.19 -1.65 17.22
N PHE A 511 -17.00 -2.11 18.45
CA PHE A 511 -16.87 -3.54 18.76
C PHE A 511 -18.18 -4.31 18.63
N LYS A 512 -19.31 -3.65 18.87
CA LYS A 512 -20.63 -4.25 18.78
C LYS A 512 -21.53 -3.46 17.83
N ASN A 513 -22.35 -4.15 17.07
CA ASN A 513 -23.37 -3.54 16.23
C ASN A 513 -24.58 -3.07 17.07
N LYS A 514 -25.56 -2.42 16.44
CA LYS A 514 -26.77 -1.93 17.12
C LYS A 514 -27.60 -3.04 17.79
N ALA A 515 -27.45 -4.28 17.36
CA ALA A 515 -28.12 -5.45 17.95
C ALA A 515 -27.32 -6.09 19.11
N GLY A 516 -26.15 -5.52 19.47
CA GLY A 516 -25.31 -6.03 20.54
C GLY A 516 -24.36 -7.16 20.14
N ASN A 517 -24.40 -7.61 18.89
CA ASN A 517 -23.52 -8.66 18.38
C ASN A 517 -22.12 -8.09 18.08
N TRP A 518 -21.08 -8.92 18.20
CA TRP A 518 -19.72 -8.55 17.84
C TRP A 518 -19.62 -8.13 16.38
N ASN A 519 -18.95 -7.01 16.15
CA ASN A 519 -18.53 -6.58 14.81
C ASN A 519 -17.06 -6.96 14.62
N THR A 520 -16.85 -8.08 13.91
CA THR A 520 -15.54 -8.69 13.76
C THR A 520 -14.73 -8.12 12.57
N MET A 521 -15.30 -7.25 11.73
CA MET A 521 -14.61 -6.60 10.62
C MET A 521 -13.43 -5.78 11.11
N ARG A 522 -12.21 -6.11 10.63
CA ARG A 522 -10.98 -5.40 11.01
C ARG A 522 -9.83 -5.48 10.00
N PHE A 523 -9.94 -6.35 8.98
CA PHE A 523 -8.95 -6.45 7.91
C PHE A 523 -9.53 -5.89 6.61
N ILE A 524 -8.89 -4.84 6.08
CA ILE A 524 -9.41 -4.10 4.93
C ILE A 524 -8.43 -4.26 3.78
N PHE A 525 -8.91 -4.77 2.66
CA PHE A 525 -8.13 -4.91 1.44
C PHE A 525 -8.48 -3.82 0.44
N SER A 526 -7.47 -3.24 -0.19
CA SER A 526 -7.67 -2.22 -1.21
C SER A 526 -6.60 -2.28 -2.28
N LYS A 527 -7.01 -1.95 -3.50
CA LYS A 527 -6.11 -1.74 -4.61
C LYS A 527 -5.85 -0.26 -4.72
N TRP A 528 -5.37 0.59 -4.76
CA TRP A 528 -5.18 2.02 -5.04
C TRP A 528 -6.31 2.96 -4.58
N THR A 529 -7.51 2.46 -4.35
CA THR A 529 -8.72 3.27 -4.18
C THR A 529 -8.73 4.08 -2.90
N LEU A 530 -8.17 3.52 -1.84
CA LEU A 530 -8.06 4.22 -0.55
C LEU A 530 -6.85 5.18 -0.49
N ARG A 531 -6.23 5.53 -1.63
CA ARG A 531 -5.08 6.46 -1.65
C ARG A 531 -5.43 7.87 -1.23
N GLU A 532 -6.63 8.35 -1.58
CA GLU A 532 -7.06 9.72 -1.29
C GLU A 532 -8.45 9.70 -0.63
N GLY A 533 -8.63 10.51 0.40
CA GLY A 533 -9.94 10.76 1.01
C GLY A 533 -10.40 9.77 2.09
N TRP A 534 -9.90 8.54 2.18
CA TRP A 534 -10.21 7.63 3.27
C TRP A 534 -9.20 7.76 4.40
N ASP A 535 -9.72 7.98 5.58
CA ASP A 535 -8.92 8.14 6.78
C ASP A 535 -9.66 7.52 7.97
N ASN A 536 -9.05 6.53 8.56
CA ASN A 536 -9.60 5.91 9.77
C ASN A 536 -8.57 6.03 10.91
N PRO A 537 -8.96 6.57 12.07
CA PRO A 537 -8.02 6.81 13.17
C PRO A 537 -7.46 5.51 13.77
N ASN A 538 -8.17 4.41 13.68
CA ASN A 538 -7.80 3.16 14.31
C ASN A 538 -7.07 2.18 13.37
N VAL A 539 -6.52 2.67 12.27
CA VAL A 539 -5.55 1.90 11.47
C VAL A 539 -4.21 1.88 12.21
N PHE A 540 -3.77 0.70 12.60
CA PHE A 540 -2.50 0.48 13.28
C PHE A 540 -1.48 -0.26 12.42
N GLN A 541 -1.93 -0.82 11.31
CA GLN A 541 -1.04 -1.49 10.36
C GLN A 541 -1.47 -1.21 8.93
N ILE A 542 -0.47 -0.99 8.09
CA ILE A 542 -0.59 -1.02 6.63
C ILE A 542 0.38 -2.06 6.12
N ALA A 543 -0.12 -3.07 5.43
CA ALA A 543 0.67 -4.11 4.78
C ALA A 543 0.61 -3.95 3.26
N LYS A 544 1.77 -3.76 2.62
CA LYS A 544 1.90 -3.56 1.19
C LYS A 544 2.34 -4.88 0.55
N LEU A 545 1.35 -5.65 0.07
CA LEU A 545 1.57 -6.97 -0.52
C LEU A 545 2.02 -6.91 -1.99
N ARG A 546 2.48 -5.77 -2.43
CA ARG A 546 2.93 -5.50 -3.79
C ARG A 546 4.17 -4.63 -3.79
N SER A 547 5.00 -4.75 -4.81
CA SER A 547 6.05 -3.75 -5.07
C SER A 547 5.43 -2.52 -5.73
N SER A 548 5.80 -1.34 -5.30
CA SER A 548 5.43 -0.10 -6.00
C SER A 548 6.67 0.49 -6.65
N GLY A 549 6.61 0.63 -7.96
CA GLY A 549 7.63 1.33 -8.72
C GLY A 549 7.36 2.83 -8.89
N SER A 550 6.43 3.45 -8.15
CA SER A 550 6.12 4.87 -8.34
C SER A 550 6.80 5.74 -7.30
N GLU A 551 7.35 6.87 -7.71
CA GLU A 551 7.84 7.97 -6.86
C GLU A 551 6.70 8.67 -6.08
N ASN A 552 5.85 7.92 -5.40
CA ASN A 552 4.89 8.53 -4.50
C ASN A 552 5.59 8.96 -3.23
N SER A 553 5.16 10.08 -2.69
CA SER A 553 5.56 10.51 -1.36
C SER A 553 5.33 9.40 -0.35
N LYS A 554 6.38 9.00 0.36
CA LYS A 554 6.32 7.97 1.40
C LYS A 554 5.41 8.42 2.54
N LEU A 555 5.42 9.72 2.81
CA LEU A 555 4.55 10.33 3.82
C LEU A 555 3.07 10.25 3.43
N GLN A 556 2.73 10.38 2.15
CA GLN A 556 1.35 10.18 1.68
C GLN A 556 0.91 8.71 1.77
N GLU A 557 1.82 7.76 1.54
CA GLU A 557 1.51 6.34 1.67
C GLU A 557 1.16 5.97 3.12
N VAL A 558 1.96 6.39 4.09
CA VAL A 558 1.71 6.13 5.52
C VAL A 558 0.60 7.00 6.11
N GLY A 559 0.29 8.13 5.49
CA GLY A 559 -0.64 9.16 5.98
C GLY A 559 -2.04 8.64 6.35
N ARG A 560 -2.47 7.52 5.75
CA ARG A 560 -3.77 6.87 6.01
C ARG A 560 -3.90 6.33 7.43
N GLY A 561 -2.79 5.94 8.02
CA GLY A 561 -2.75 5.38 9.37
C GLY A 561 -2.21 6.33 10.43
N LEU A 562 -1.79 7.54 10.08
CA LEU A 562 -1.11 8.45 10.99
C LEU A 562 -2.01 9.09 12.04
N ARG A 563 -3.33 9.12 11.85
CA ARG A 563 -4.25 9.72 12.83
C ARG A 563 -4.16 9.04 14.18
N LEU A 564 -4.16 9.81 15.26
CA LEU A 564 -4.26 9.25 16.60
C LEU A 564 -5.59 8.51 16.79
N PRO A 565 -5.56 7.38 17.53
CA PRO A 565 -6.73 6.51 17.65
C PRO A 565 -7.83 7.13 18.51
N VAL A 566 -9.03 6.55 18.38
CA VAL A 566 -10.18 6.81 19.24
C VAL A 566 -10.51 5.54 20.03
N ASP A 567 -11.00 5.75 21.26
CA ASP A 567 -11.48 4.68 22.11
C ASP A 567 -12.87 4.17 21.69
N GLU A 568 -13.40 3.17 22.40
CA GLU A 568 -14.72 2.58 22.17
C GLU A 568 -15.88 3.57 22.34
N TYR A 569 -15.65 4.72 22.98
CA TYR A 569 -16.63 5.80 23.18
C TYR A 569 -16.52 6.90 22.12
N GLY A 570 -15.49 6.85 21.25
CA GLY A 570 -15.24 7.82 20.20
C GLY A 570 -14.32 8.98 20.59
N ASN A 571 -13.71 8.93 21.78
CA ASN A 571 -12.79 9.97 22.24
C ASN A 571 -11.39 9.74 21.67
N ARG A 572 -10.78 10.82 21.14
CA ARG A 572 -9.39 10.78 20.71
C ARG A 572 -8.45 10.59 21.89
N ILE A 573 -7.47 9.71 21.73
CA ILE A 573 -6.42 9.47 22.71
C ILE A 573 -5.16 10.19 22.25
N SER A 574 -4.66 11.14 23.03
CA SER A 574 -3.50 11.98 22.66
C SER A 574 -2.42 12.10 23.72
N ASN A 575 -2.62 11.49 24.89
CA ASN A 575 -1.71 11.57 26.04
C ASN A 575 -0.68 10.42 26.10
N GLU A 576 -0.62 9.59 25.08
CA GLU A 576 0.33 8.51 24.94
C GLU A 576 0.80 8.36 23.49
N GLU A 577 1.92 7.68 23.29
CA GLU A 577 2.47 7.47 21.96
C GLU A 577 1.89 6.22 21.30
N PHE A 578 1.44 6.38 20.06
CA PHE A 578 0.98 5.29 19.22
C PHE A 578 1.85 5.19 17.97
N TYR A 579 1.93 4.01 17.44
CA TYR A 579 2.70 3.72 16.23
C TYR A 579 1.83 3.03 15.18
N LEU A 580 2.10 3.37 13.92
CA LEU A 580 1.60 2.67 12.75
C LEU A 580 2.68 1.69 12.27
N THR A 581 2.38 0.41 12.21
CA THR A 581 3.27 -0.56 11.57
C THR A 581 3.08 -0.53 10.06
N TYR A 582 4.15 -0.25 9.33
CA TYR A 582 4.17 -0.23 7.87
C TYR A 582 5.01 -1.41 7.37
N LEU A 583 4.32 -2.48 6.95
CA LEU A 583 4.93 -3.71 6.47
C LEU A 583 5.07 -3.67 4.95
N ILE A 584 6.30 -3.76 4.47
CA ILE A 584 6.65 -3.64 3.05
C ILE A 584 7.59 -4.76 2.61
N ASP A 585 7.68 -4.93 1.31
CA ASP A 585 8.63 -5.87 0.74
C ASP A 585 10.08 -5.37 0.83
N PHE A 586 11.02 -6.27 0.64
CA PHE A 586 12.44 -5.97 0.75
C PHE A 586 12.99 -5.06 -0.35
N SER A 587 12.27 -4.84 -1.46
CA SER A 587 12.71 -3.92 -2.52
C SER A 587 12.71 -2.46 -2.06
N GLU A 588 11.96 -2.17 -1.01
CA GLU A 588 11.89 -0.86 -0.37
C GLU A 588 12.72 -0.77 0.92
N LYS A 589 13.90 -1.39 0.96
CA LYS A 589 14.77 -1.47 2.16
C LYS A 589 15.07 -0.14 2.83
N GLU A 590 15.20 0.91 2.05
CA GLU A 590 15.52 2.24 2.56
C GLU A 590 14.29 3.10 2.85
N PHE A 591 13.09 2.49 2.87
CA PHE A 591 11.84 3.24 3.07
C PHE A 591 11.86 4.09 4.35
N ALA A 592 12.33 3.53 5.47
CA ALA A 592 12.41 4.27 6.73
C ALA A 592 13.32 5.49 6.60
N LYS A 593 14.48 5.33 5.97
CA LYS A 593 15.41 6.43 5.70
C LYS A 593 14.80 7.47 4.77
N GLN A 594 14.22 7.01 3.65
CA GLN A 594 13.55 7.91 2.71
C GLN A 594 12.39 8.68 3.35
N LEU A 595 11.62 8.03 4.23
CA LEU A 595 10.55 8.68 4.99
C LEU A 595 11.11 9.74 5.95
N ILE A 596 12.20 9.44 6.65
CA ILE A 596 12.89 10.40 7.52
C ILE A 596 13.40 11.58 6.69
N ASP A 597 14.05 11.32 5.57
CA ASP A 597 14.56 12.34 4.67
C ASP A 597 13.43 13.21 4.11
N GLU A 598 12.30 12.61 3.74
CA GLU A 598 11.12 13.35 3.28
C GLU A 598 10.51 14.20 4.40
N VAL A 599 10.34 13.65 5.60
CA VAL A 599 9.84 14.40 6.76
C VAL A 599 10.76 15.57 7.09
N ASN A 600 12.06 15.39 6.96
CA ASN A 600 13.05 16.42 7.23
C ASN A 600 13.31 17.38 6.05
N SER A 601 12.73 17.13 4.88
CA SER A 601 13.01 17.88 3.64
C SER A 601 12.74 19.39 3.74
N ASP A 602 11.82 19.77 4.61
CA ASP A 602 11.46 21.16 4.86
C ASP A 602 12.28 21.80 6.00
N THR A 603 13.13 21.04 6.67
CA THR A 603 14.01 21.54 7.72
C THR A 603 15.40 21.81 7.14
N LYS A 604 15.91 23.01 7.32
CA LYS A 604 17.34 23.28 7.03
C LYS A 604 18.16 22.53 8.06
N GLN A 605 19.09 21.70 7.62
CA GLN A 605 20.12 21.18 8.51
C GLN A 605 20.87 22.37 9.09
N VAL A 606 20.77 22.56 10.40
CA VAL A 606 21.52 23.60 11.10
C VAL A 606 22.93 23.08 11.27
N PHE A 607 23.82 23.53 10.44
CA PHE A 607 25.25 23.28 10.62
C PHE A 607 25.85 24.16 11.72
N ASN A 608 25.21 25.28 12.09
CA ASN A 608 25.66 26.22 13.11
C ASN A 608 24.63 26.33 14.24
N ILE A 609 25.04 26.02 15.47
CA ILE A 609 24.20 26.01 16.66
C ILE A 609 23.92 27.39 17.26
N GLY A 610 24.52 28.44 16.74
CA GLY A 610 24.52 29.79 17.37
C GLY A 610 23.12 30.33 17.66
N THR A 611 22.16 30.10 16.77
CA THR A 611 20.76 30.57 16.92
C THR A 611 19.94 29.78 17.94
N LEU A 612 20.33 28.55 18.23
CA LEU A 612 19.62 27.66 19.15
C LEU A 612 20.24 27.60 20.54
N LEU A 613 21.50 27.99 20.64
CA LEU A 613 22.32 27.81 21.84
C LEU A 613 21.70 28.46 23.08
N GLU A 614 21.17 29.67 22.94
CA GLU A 614 20.54 30.40 24.05
C GLU A 614 19.26 29.73 24.53
N LYS A 615 18.40 29.35 23.59
CA LYS A 615 17.14 28.69 23.86
C LYS A 615 17.34 27.33 24.55
N ILE A 616 18.30 26.56 24.09
CA ILE A 616 18.58 25.20 24.62
C ILE A 616 19.30 25.32 25.97
N ALA A 617 20.18 26.31 26.13
CA ALA A 617 20.80 26.59 27.43
C ALA A 617 19.77 26.89 28.52
N ILE A 618 18.76 27.71 28.22
CA ILE A 618 17.65 27.99 29.13
C ILE A 618 16.86 26.69 29.45
N GLN A 619 16.56 25.88 28.45
CA GLN A 619 15.86 24.60 28.65
C GLN A 619 16.63 23.63 29.54
N ARG A 620 17.95 23.64 29.46
CA ARG A 620 18.82 22.81 30.30
C ARG A 620 19.21 23.45 31.64
N GLY A 621 18.67 24.60 31.97
CA GLY A 621 18.95 25.32 33.21
C GLY A 621 20.40 25.82 33.32
N THR A 622 21.05 26.09 32.17
CA THR A 622 22.44 26.57 32.09
C THR A 622 22.55 27.90 31.31
N THR A 623 23.76 28.42 31.16
CA THR A 623 23.98 29.61 30.31
C THR A 623 24.54 29.18 28.96
N SER A 624 24.24 29.99 27.91
CA SER A 624 24.74 29.74 26.56
C SER A 624 26.26 29.58 26.51
N LYS A 625 26.98 30.34 27.33
CA LYS A 625 28.45 30.26 27.41
C LYS A 625 28.93 28.94 28.00
N LYS A 626 28.28 28.45 29.08
CA LYS A 626 28.64 27.15 29.70
C LYS A 626 28.30 25.98 28.75
N LEU A 627 27.13 26.01 28.13
CA LEU A 627 26.73 24.99 27.17
C LEU A 627 27.67 24.94 25.96
N PHE A 628 28.07 26.10 25.43
CA PHE A 628 29.02 26.18 24.32
C PHE A 628 30.39 25.59 24.67
N ILE A 629 30.93 25.95 25.84
CA ILE A 629 32.22 25.40 26.30
C ILE A 629 32.13 23.86 26.47
N GLU A 630 31.01 23.35 26.99
CA GLU A 630 30.77 21.93 27.12
C GLU A 630 30.76 21.22 25.76
N LEU A 631 30.05 21.76 24.77
CA LEU A 631 29.99 21.21 23.41
C LEU A 631 31.35 21.26 22.70
N LEU A 632 32.11 22.33 22.92
CA LEU A 632 33.44 22.47 22.36
C LEU A 632 34.43 21.49 23.00
N SER A 633 34.33 21.26 24.32
CA SER A 633 35.20 20.32 25.04
C SER A 633 34.97 18.85 24.66
N LYS A 634 33.83 18.54 24.06
CA LYS A 634 33.46 17.20 23.57
C LYS A 634 33.72 17.03 22.07
N ASP A 635 34.36 18.03 21.42
CA ASP A 635 34.58 18.05 19.98
C ASP A 635 33.29 17.87 19.15
N TYR A 636 32.17 18.36 19.67
CA TYR A 636 30.90 18.34 18.96
C TYR A 636 30.70 19.52 18.02
N VAL A 637 31.30 20.66 18.37
CA VAL A 637 31.25 21.89 17.61
C VAL A 637 32.62 22.52 17.51
N ASP A 638 32.84 23.34 16.46
CA ASP A 638 34.03 24.18 16.33
C ASP A 638 33.88 25.54 17.03
N GLU A 639 34.94 26.35 16.98
CA GLU A 639 34.97 27.69 17.59
C GLU A 639 33.93 28.63 16.98
N ASP A 640 33.56 28.41 15.72
CA ASP A 640 32.52 29.15 14.97
C ASP A 640 31.11 28.63 15.22
N LYS A 641 30.96 27.67 16.15
CA LYS A 641 29.68 27.03 16.51
C LYS A 641 29.09 26.15 15.41
N ASN A 642 29.91 25.66 14.48
CA ASN A 642 29.46 24.67 13.51
C ASN A 642 29.59 23.28 14.09
N ILE A 643 28.67 22.39 13.74
CA ILE A 643 28.70 21.01 14.16
C ILE A 643 29.78 20.25 13.37
N ILE A 644 30.68 19.58 14.11
CA ILE A 644 31.75 18.74 13.53
C ILE A 644 31.08 17.48 12.95
N LYS A 645 31.20 17.30 11.63
CA LYS A 645 30.45 16.30 10.86
C LYS A 645 30.71 14.87 11.34
N GLU A 646 31.93 14.56 11.71
CA GLU A 646 32.38 13.27 12.20
C GLU A 646 31.68 12.87 13.50
N ASN A 647 31.39 13.85 14.35
CA ASN A 647 30.80 13.67 15.69
C ASN A 647 29.30 13.99 15.73
N SER A 648 28.70 14.31 14.59
CA SER A 648 27.29 14.77 14.50
C SER A 648 26.31 13.74 15.06
N THR A 649 26.53 12.46 14.88
CA THR A 649 25.66 11.39 15.40
C THR A 649 25.67 11.38 16.91
N ALA A 650 26.85 11.36 17.54
CA ALA A 650 27.00 11.38 18.99
C ALA A 650 26.48 12.70 19.59
N PHE A 651 26.69 13.82 18.89
CA PHE A 651 26.15 15.11 19.27
C PHE A 651 24.62 15.09 19.37
N TYR A 652 23.92 14.62 18.36
CA TYR A 652 22.45 14.58 18.36
C TYR A 652 21.88 13.49 19.29
N GLU A 653 22.62 12.46 19.61
CA GLU A 653 22.22 11.48 20.62
C GLU A 653 22.27 12.07 22.03
N GLU A 654 23.30 12.83 22.36
CA GLU A 654 23.47 13.45 23.68
C GLU A 654 22.72 14.79 23.84
N TYR A 655 22.59 15.54 22.76
CA TYR A 655 21.91 16.84 22.71
C TYR A 655 20.80 16.85 21.65
N PRO A 656 19.75 16.01 21.82
CA PRO A 656 18.68 15.89 20.84
C PRO A 656 17.88 17.18 20.62
N GLU A 657 17.98 18.13 21.55
CA GLU A 657 17.30 19.44 21.43
C GLU A 657 17.84 20.30 20.30
N PHE A 658 19.08 20.08 19.86
CA PHE A 658 19.65 20.75 18.70
C PHE A 658 19.17 20.13 17.38
N SER A 659 18.59 18.94 17.41
CA SER A 659 18.04 18.32 16.22
C SER A 659 16.77 19.09 15.79
N GLN A 660 16.82 19.69 14.62
CA GLN A 660 15.64 20.33 14.00
C GLN A 660 14.78 19.33 13.22
N GLY A 661 15.23 18.08 13.07
CA GLY A 661 14.52 17.01 12.39
C GLY A 661 13.56 16.24 13.28
N VAL A 662 13.00 15.18 12.73
CA VAL A 662 12.14 14.25 13.47
C VAL A 662 12.93 13.58 14.59
N LYS A 663 12.38 13.57 15.80
CA LYS A 663 13.03 12.98 16.98
C LYS A 663 13.26 11.49 16.79
N ASN A 664 14.38 10.99 17.30
CA ASN A 664 14.69 9.58 17.34
C ASN A 664 13.53 8.79 17.99
N GLY A 665 13.19 7.65 17.40
CA GLY A 665 12.12 6.80 17.89
C GLY A 665 10.71 7.14 17.36
N LYS A 666 10.50 8.26 16.67
CA LYS A 666 9.19 8.55 16.04
C LYS A 666 8.99 7.81 14.71
N ILE A 667 10.07 7.60 13.96
CA ILE A 667 10.12 6.69 12.81
C ILE A 667 11.18 5.64 13.12
N LYS A 668 10.77 4.38 13.17
CA LYS A 668 11.62 3.25 13.52
C LYS A 668 11.79 2.34 12.32
N ASP A 669 12.99 1.89 12.06
CA ASP A 669 13.20 0.73 11.19
C ASP A 669 12.81 -0.53 11.99
N GLY A 670 11.86 -1.29 11.48
CA GLY A 670 11.41 -2.54 12.10
C GLY A 670 12.53 -3.57 12.23
N LYS A 671 13.61 -3.44 11.42
CA LYS A 671 14.84 -4.22 11.56
C LYS A 671 15.55 -3.99 12.91
N GLU A 672 15.42 -2.79 13.49
CA GLU A 672 15.94 -2.53 14.84
C GLU A 672 15.10 -3.22 15.92
N LYS A 673 13.81 -3.43 15.67
CA LYS A 673 12.95 -4.27 16.53
C LYS A 673 13.23 -5.75 16.33
N ASN A 674 13.62 -6.15 15.13
CA ASN A 674 14.01 -7.48 14.69
C ASN A 674 15.53 -7.57 14.44
N LYS A 675 16.37 -7.14 15.35
CA LYS A 675 17.77 -7.64 15.43
C LYS A 675 17.75 -9.13 15.77
N ASN A 676 16.91 -9.88 15.10
CA ASN A 676 16.82 -11.31 15.17
C ASN A 676 17.73 -11.93 14.12
N HIS A 677 19.00 -11.53 14.16
CA HIS A 677 20.05 -12.34 13.62
C HIS A 677 20.21 -13.54 14.56
N ILE A 678 20.03 -14.71 14.00
CA ILE A 678 20.22 -15.96 14.69
C ILE A 678 21.66 -16.36 14.43
N ALA A 679 22.46 -16.43 15.47
CA ALA A 679 23.88 -16.80 15.31
C ALA A 679 24.01 -18.27 14.90
N ILE A 680 24.90 -18.51 13.94
CA ILE A 680 25.26 -19.85 13.49
C ILE A 680 26.37 -20.36 14.39
N ARG A 681 26.18 -21.54 14.96
CA ARG A 681 27.25 -22.22 15.75
C ARG A 681 28.32 -22.75 14.79
N LYS A 682 29.39 -21.97 14.65
CA LYS A 682 30.50 -22.26 13.69
C LYS A 682 31.05 -23.66 13.83
N GLU A 683 31.22 -24.15 15.05
CA GLU A 683 31.70 -25.52 15.32
C GLU A 683 30.77 -26.59 14.74
N ASN A 684 29.45 -26.41 14.87
CA ASN A 684 28.48 -27.33 14.32
C ASN A 684 28.42 -27.23 12.79
N PHE A 685 28.53 -26.04 12.25
CA PHE A 685 28.60 -25.89 10.81
C PHE A 685 29.85 -26.57 10.23
N ASN A 686 30.99 -26.44 10.86
CA ASN A 686 32.23 -27.05 10.37
C ASN A 686 32.12 -28.56 10.28
N LYS A 687 31.37 -29.23 11.15
CA LYS A 687 31.09 -30.67 11.08
C LYS A 687 30.30 -31.08 9.84
N LEU A 688 29.44 -30.23 9.31
CA LEU A 688 28.64 -30.50 8.12
C LEU A 688 29.15 -29.84 6.84
N LYS A 689 30.14 -28.95 6.93
CA LYS A 689 30.63 -28.13 5.81
C LYS A 689 30.95 -28.94 4.54
N PRO A 690 31.67 -30.08 4.59
CA PRO A 690 31.97 -30.84 3.35
C PRO A 690 30.72 -31.37 2.66
N LEU A 691 29.71 -31.79 3.40
CA LEU A 691 28.42 -32.27 2.88
C LEU A 691 27.60 -31.09 2.34
N TRP A 692 27.60 -29.94 3.03
CA TRP A 692 26.94 -28.73 2.60
C TRP A 692 27.46 -28.21 1.26
N GLU A 693 28.80 -28.15 1.11
CA GLU A 693 29.45 -27.75 -0.13
C GLU A 693 29.18 -28.72 -1.28
N ALA A 694 29.14 -30.03 -0.99
CA ALA A 694 28.86 -31.05 -1.99
C ALA A 694 27.41 -30.95 -2.52
N ILE A 695 26.42 -30.70 -1.65
CA ILE A 695 25.01 -30.61 -2.02
C ILE A 695 24.70 -29.32 -2.80
N ASN A 696 25.42 -28.25 -2.48
CA ASN A 696 25.20 -26.95 -3.13
C ASN A 696 25.90 -26.83 -4.50
N LYS A 697 26.51 -27.88 -5.03
CA LYS A 697 26.97 -27.93 -6.42
C LYS A 697 25.77 -27.83 -7.35
N LYS A 698 25.88 -26.99 -8.37
CA LYS A 698 24.79 -26.79 -9.30
C LYS A 698 24.56 -27.99 -10.22
N HIS A 699 23.30 -28.37 -10.35
CA HIS A 699 22.83 -29.39 -11.30
C HIS A 699 21.80 -28.74 -12.21
N TYR A 700 21.80 -29.14 -13.47
CA TYR A 700 20.72 -28.81 -14.39
C TYR A 700 19.86 -30.04 -14.63
N LEU A 701 18.61 -29.79 -14.94
CA LEU A 701 17.64 -30.82 -15.25
C LEU A 701 17.76 -31.16 -16.75
N LYS A 702 17.95 -32.44 -17.06
CA LYS A 702 17.97 -32.96 -18.41
C LYS A 702 16.72 -33.77 -18.64
N LEU A 703 15.90 -33.33 -19.58
CA LEU A 703 14.78 -34.10 -20.08
C LEU A 703 15.26 -35.09 -21.17
N GLU A 704 14.71 -36.29 -21.18
CA GLU A 704 14.92 -37.22 -22.27
C GLU A 704 14.32 -36.66 -23.56
N SER A 705 15.10 -36.65 -24.65
CA SER A 705 14.61 -36.25 -25.96
C SER A 705 13.61 -37.26 -26.49
N LEU A 706 12.50 -36.76 -27.00
CA LEU A 706 11.53 -37.51 -27.75
C LEU A 706 11.86 -37.47 -29.25
N SER A 707 11.55 -38.52 -29.99
CA SER A 707 11.60 -38.52 -31.45
C SER A 707 10.53 -37.56 -32.01
N GLU A 708 10.75 -37.06 -33.23
CA GLU A 708 9.74 -36.23 -33.92
C GLU A 708 8.38 -36.90 -34.04
N GLU A 709 8.33 -38.23 -34.19
CA GLU A 709 7.12 -39.04 -34.29
C GLU A 709 6.37 -39.06 -32.93
N GLU A 710 7.12 -39.24 -31.84
CA GLU A 710 6.55 -39.18 -30.48
C GLU A 710 5.99 -37.80 -30.17
N ILE A 711 6.74 -36.72 -30.50
CA ILE A 711 6.30 -35.34 -30.32
C ILE A 711 5.02 -35.07 -31.12
N LEU A 712 4.98 -35.50 -32.39
CA LEU A 712 3.80 -35.31 -33.25
C LEU A 712 2.59 -36.07 -32.71
N LYS A 713 2.80 -37.27 -32.19
CA LYS A 713 1.75 -38.04 -31.50
C LYS A 713 1.19 -37.28 -30.33
N VAL A 714 2.04 -36.75 -29.46
CA VAL A 714 1.65 -35.93 -28.29
C VAL A 714 0.88 -34.69 -28.72
N ILE A 715 1.37 -33.95 -29.73
CA ILE A 715 0.66 -32.78 -30.26
C ILE A 715 -0.73 -33.19 -30.75
N ASN A 716 -0.87 -34.29 -31.48
CA ASN A 716 -2.14 -34.78 -31.98
C ASN A 716 -3.07 -35.23 -30.85
N ASP A 717 -2.55 -35.86 -29.80
CA ASP A 717 -3.35 -36.27 -28.64
C ASP A 717 -3.89 -35.02 -27.91
N ILE A 718 -3.07 -34.02 -27.66
CA ILE A 718 -3.50 -32.76 -27.03
C ILE A 718 -4.53 -32.02 -27.90
N LEU A 719 -4.30 -31.93 -29.22
CA LEU A 719 -5.18 -31.22 -30.13
C LEU A 719 -6.53 -31.96 -30.37
N ASN A 720 -6.59 -33.24 -30.12
CA ASN A 720 -7.83 -34.04 -30.23
C ASN A 720 -8.72 -33.93 -28.98
N GLU A 721 -8.24 -33.34 -27.90
CA GLU A 721 -9.05 -33.03 -26.73
C GLU A 721 -9.97 -31.83 -26.96
N ASP A 722 -10.88 -31.55 -26.04
CA ASP A 722 -11.77 -30.39 -26.09
C ASP A 722 -10.98 -29.13 -25.70
N ILE A 723 -10.26 -28.54 -26.68
CA ILE A 723 -9.37 -27.39 -26.50
C ILE A 723 -10.04 -26.05 -26.89
N TYR A 724 -11.08 -26.10 -27.74
CA TYR A 724 -11.71 -24.88 -28.21
C TYR A 724 -12.61 -24.26 -27.14
N SER A 725 -12.44 -23.01 -26.89
CA SER A 725 -13.28 -22.22 -26.00
C SER A 725 -13.48 -20.82 -26.57
N PRO A 726 -14.72 -20.42 -26.93
CA PRO A 726 -14.98 -19.06 -27.38
C PRO A 726 -14.84 -18.09 -26.23
N LYS A 727 -14.50 -16.85 -26.55
CA LYS A 727 -14.50 -15.76 -25.57
C LYS A 727 -15.92 -15.24 -25.37
N ILE A 728 -16.49 -15.48 -24.20
CA ILE A 728 -17.86 -15.10 -23.88
C ILE A 728 -17.87 -13.88 -22.96
N VAL A 729 -18.57 -12.85 -23.35
CA VAL A 729 -18.84 -11.67 -22.52
C VAL A 729 -20.31 -11.66 -22.15
N ARG A 730 -20.64 -11.65 -20.88
CA ARG A 730 -21.99 -11.48 -20.36
C ARG A 730 -22.26 -9.99 -20.18
N THR A 731 -23.37 -9.52 -20.73
CA THR A 731 -23.87 -8.17 -20.46
C THR A 731 -25.08 -8.27 -19.55
N GLU A 732 -25.07 -7.45 -18.50
CA GLU A 732 -26.24 -7.32 -17.62
C GLU A 732 -27.05 -6.09 -18.03
N ARG A 733 -28.35 -6.27 -18.13
CA ARG A 733 -29.30 -5.21 -18.43
C ARG A 733 -30.18 -4.96 -17.22
N LYS A 734 -30.09 -3.76 -16.64
CA LYS A 734 -30.94 -3.32 -15.54
C LYS A 734 -31.98 -2.34 -16.05
N LYS A 735 -33.25 -2.62 -15.81
CA LYS A 735 -34.37 -1.73 -16.09
C LYS A 735 -34.80 -1.03 -14.81
N ILE A 736 -34.71 0.28 -14.81
CA ILE A 736 -35.25 1.10 -13.71
C ILE A 736 -36.73 1.31 -13.98
N ALA A 737 -37.57 0.79 -13.11
CA ALA A 737 -39.02 0.95 -13.16
C ALA A 737 -39.49 1.79 -11.96
N LYS A 738 -40.51 2.63 -12.18
CA LYS A 738 -41.15 3.40 -11.11
C LYS A 738 -42.13 2.50 -10.37
N GLY A 739 -41.89 2.22 -9.10
CA GLY A 739 -42.84 1.60 -8.19
C GLY A 739 -43.85 2.63 -7.64
N ILE A 740 -44.80 2.18 -6.86
CA ILE A 740 -45.90 3.04 -6.38
C ILE A 740 -45.37 4.13 -5.44
N ASN A 741 -44.34 3.88 -4.65
CA ASN A 741 -43.67 4.88 -3.77
C ASN A 741 -42.15 4.85 -3.81
N GLU A 742 -41.54 4.07 -4.69
CA GLU A 742 -40.08 3.89 -4.76
C GLU A 742 -39.63 3.55 -6.20
N ILE A 743 -38.33 3.72 -6.45
CA ILE A 743 -37.71 3.32 -7.71
C ILE A 743 -37.25 1.88 -7.56
N VAL A 744 -37.84 0.97 -8.33
CA VAL A 744 -37.48 -0.45 -8.32
C VAL A 744 -36.54 -0.74 -9.49
N ILE A 745 -35.40 -1.35 -9.20
CA ILE A 745 -34.49 -1.86 -10.20
C ILE A 745 -34.88 -3.30 -10.51
N LYS A 746 -35.42 -3.54 -11.70
CA LYS A 746 -35.67 -4.90 -12.21
C LYS A 746 -34.48 -5.35 -13.03
N GLU A 747 -33.91 -6.49 -12.68
CA GLU A 747 -32.89 -7.15 -13.49
C GLU A 747 -33.57 -7.80 -14.71
N GLU A 748 -33.16 -7.40 -15.90
CA GLU A 748 -33.46 -8.15 -17.13
C GLU A 748 -32.23 -8.99 -17.45
N LYS A 749 -32.43 -10.26 -17.82
CA LYS A 749 -31.34 -11.13 -18.27
C LYS A 749 -30.58 -10.42 -19.39
N GLY A 750 -29.31 -10.12 -19.11
CA GLY A 750 -28.42 -9.58 -20.13
C GLY A 750 -28.13 -10.62 -21.20
N GLY A 751 -27.77 -10.16 -22.38
CA GLY A 751 -27.34 -11.05 -23.46
C GLY A 751 -25.96 -11.63 -23.18
N VAL A 752 -25.77 -12.87 -23.58
CA VAL A 752 -24.45 -13.50 -23.67
C VAL A 752 -23.93 -13.26 -25.08
N TYR A 753 -22.78 -12.58 -25.20
CA TYR A 753 -22.19 -12.28 -26.51
C TYR A 753 -20.85 -13.01 -26.62
N THR A 754 -20.67 -13.70 -27.72
CA THR A 754 -19.38 -14.28 -28.07
C THR A 754 -18.52 -13.19 -28.73
N VAL A 755 -17.37 -12.90 -28.16
CA VAL A 755 -16.41 -11.96 -28.76
C VAL A 755 -15.54 -12.77 -29.73
N LYS A 756 -15.60 -12.44 -31.00
CA LYS A 756 -14.74 -13.05 -32.02
C LYS A 756 -13.31 -12.47 -31.93
N GLU A 757 -12.52 -13.04 -31.03
CA GLU A 757 -11.09 -12.76 -30.97
C GLU A 757 -10.38 -13.65 -31.98
N LYS A 758 -9.59 -13.06 -32.86
CA LYS A 758 -8.76 -13.79 -33.81
C LYS A 758 -7.28 -13.45 -33.61
N ILE A 759 -6.49 -14.45 -33.25
CA ILE A 759 -5.05 -14.38 -33.31
C ILE A 759 -4.62 -14.90 -34.70
N PRO A 760 -3.78 -14.17 -35.45
CA PRO A 760 -3.27 -14.69 -36.72
C PRO A 760 -2.56 -16.06 -36.51
N TYR A 761 -2.81 -17.00 -37.41
CA TYR A 761 -2.34 -18.39 -37.25
C TYR A 761 -0.85 -18.51 -37.01
N ASN A 762 -0.02 -17.73 -37.72
CA ASN A 762 1.41 -17.68 -37.54
C ASN A 762 1.83 -17.18 -36.14
N GLU A 763 1.11 -16.22 -35.59
CA GLU A 763 1.33 -15.71 -34.22
C GLU A 763 0.85 -16.72 -33.18
N PHE A 764 -0.25 -17.40 -33.43
CA PHE A 764 -0.75 -18.43 -32.56
C PHE A 764 0.26 -19.59 -32.44
N LEU A 765 0.82 -20.06 -33.56
CA LEU A 765 1.88 -21.06 -33.56
C LEU A 765 3.15 -20.60 -32.83
N LYS A 766 3.58 -19.34 -33.05
CA LYS A 766 4.73 -18.78 -32.33
C LYS A 766 4.51 -18.74 -30.82
N LYS A 767 3.31 -18.36 -30.39
CA LYS A 767 2.93 -18.37 -28.97
C LYS A 767 2.94 -19.78 -28.38
N LEU A 768 2.42 -20.76 -29.10
CA LEU A 768 2.48 -22.17 -28.68
C LEU A 768 3.93 -22.68 -28.63
N ASN A 769 4.73 -22.45 -29.68
CA ASN A 769 6.14 -22.84 -29.70
C ASN A 769 6.88 -22.31 -28.46
N LYS A 770 6.62 -21.06 -28.11
CA LYS A 770 7.27 -20.38 -26.99
C LYS A 770 6.89 -20.99 -25.64
N GLN A 771 5.63 -21.40 -25.47
CA GLN A 771 5.10 -21.92 -24.20
C GLN A 771 5.28 -23.44 -24.05
N THR A 772 5.39 -24.18 -25.16
CA THR A 772 5.52 -25.64 -25.12
C THR A 772 6.90 -26.15 -25.52
N GLY A 773 7.71 -25.34 -26.20
CA GLY A 773 8.98 -25.76 -26.77
C GLY A 773 8.86 -26.64 -28.02
N PHE A 774 7.66 -27.01 -28.46
CA PHE A 774 7.45 -27.78 -29.68
C PHE A 774 7.81 -26.96 -30.92
N SER A 775 8.51 -27.57 -31.88
CA SER A 775 8.93 -26.85 -33.09
C SER A 775 7.74 -26.42 -33.95
N LEU A 776 7.86 -25.23 -34.58
CA LEU A 776 6.79 -24.70 -35.44
C LEU A 776 6.34 -25.68 -36.54
N PRO A 777 7.26 -26.44 -37.22
CA PRO A 777 6.86 -27.42 -38.22
C PRO A 777 5.99 -28.56 -37.64
N LEU A 778 6.31 -29.04 -36.44
CA LEU A 778 5.54 -30.13 -35.80
C LEU A 778 4.16 -29.64 -35.32
N LEU A 779 4.11 -28.45 -34.73
CA LEU A 779 2.84 -27.80 -34.39
C LEU A 779 1.96 -27.62 -35.62
N HIS A 780 2.53 -27.15 -36.73
CA HIS A 780 1.80 -26.99 -37.98
C HIS A 780 1.29 -28.31 -38.52
N LYS A 781 2.10 -29.39 -38.56
CA LYS A 781 1.65 -30.72 -38.91
C LYS A 781 0.47 -31.21 -38.09
N GLY A 782 0.52 -30.97 -36.76
CA GLY A 782 -0.59 -31.31 -35.86
C GLY A 782 -1.89 -30.58 -36.20
N PHE A 783 -1.81 -29.26 -36.44
CA PHE A 783 -3.00 -28.50 -36.86
C PHE A 783 -3.51 -28.88 -38.25
N VAL A 784 -2.64 -29.29 -39.16
CA VAL A 784 -3.07 -29.85 -40.47
C VAL A 784 -3.86 -31.12 -40.27
N VAL A 785 -3.39 -32.04 -39.41
CA VAL A 785 -4.13 -33.26 -39.07
C VAL A 785 -5.47 -32.95 -38.43
N LEU A 786 -5.52 -31.99 -37.51
CA LEU A 786 -6.76 -31.57 -36.88
C LEU A 786 -7.74 -30.94 -37.87
N SER A 787 -7.24 -30.15 -38.83
CA SER A 787 -8.08 -29.53 -39.88
C SER A 787 -8.75 -30.49 -40.82
N GLN A 788 -8.20 -31.74 -40.94
CA GLN A 788 -8.79 -32.81 -41.72
C GLN A 788 -9.95 -33.48 -40.96
N LYS A 789 -9.93 -33.38 -39.59
CA LYS A 789 -10.93 -34.00 -38.73
C LYS A 789 -12.10 -33.09 -38.40
N MET A 790 -11.83 -31.78 -38.30
CA MET A 790 -12.84 -30.80 -37.95
C MET A 790 -12.66 -29.50 -38.72
N LYS A 791 -13.77 -28.84 -39.03
CA LYS A 791 -13.73 -27.47 -39.55
C LYS A 791 -13.56 -26.49 -38.39
N PHE A 792 -12.52 -25.68 -38.42
CA PHE A 792 -12.28 -24.71 -37.37
C PHE A 792 -13.36 -23.64 -37.34
N PRO A 793 -13.94 -23.32 -36.15
CA PRO A 793 -14.70 -22.10 -35.94
C PRO A 793 -13.92 -20.87 -36.36
N GLU A 794 -14.61 -19.79 -36.72
CA GLU A 794 -13.95 -18.58 -37.23
C GLU A 794 -12.98 -17.96 -36.21
N ASP A 795 -13.27 -18.11 -34.91
CA ASP A 795 -12.48 -17.64 -33.78
C ASP A 795 -11.74 -18.78 -33.04
N PHE A 796 -11.43 -19.87 -33.72
CA PHE A 796 -10.71 -20.99 -33.13
C PHE A 796 -9.36 -20.57 -32.56
N PHE A 797 -8.62 -19.74 -33.32
CA PHE A 797 -7.31 -19.24 -32.90
C PHE A 797 -7.49 -18.01 -31.99
N ASN A 798 -7.84 -18.23 -30.74
CA ASN A 798 -8.06 -17.20 -29.73
C ASN A 798 -7.21 -17.48 -28.46
N SER A 799 -7.19 -16.53 -27.52
CA SER A 799 -6.41 -16.64 -26.28
C SER A 799 -6.86 -17.80 -25.37
N ASN A 800 -8.16 -18.12 -25.33
CA ASN A 800 -8.68 -19.20 -24.49
C ASN A 800 -8.26 -20.56 -25.04
N THR A 801 -8.40 -20.79 -26.36
CA THR A 801 -7.94 -22.01 -27.02
C THR A 801 -6.43 -22.21 -26.84
N LEU A 802 -5.64 -21.13 -26.98
CA LEU A 802 -4.20 -21.18 -26.72
C LEU A 802 -3.92 -21.62 -25.27
N GLY A 803 -4.60 -21.01 -24.30
CA GLY A 803 -4.45 -21.35 -22.87
C GLY A 803 -4.82 -22.80 -22.57
N ASN A 804 -5.89 -23.31 -23.18
CA ASN A 804 -6.32 -24.69 -23.02
C ASN A 804 -5.29 -25.69 -23.57
N ILE A 805 -4.73 -25.42 -24.77
CA ILE A 805 -3.64 -26.26 -25.34
C ILE A 805 -2.43 -26.27 -24.43
N VAL A 806 -2.01 -25.10 -23.92
CA VAL A 806 -0.87 -25.01 -22.99
C VAL A 806 -1.14 -25.75 -21.69
N LYS A 807 -2.35 -25.62 -21.14
CA LYS A 807 -2.75 -26.37 -19.95
C LYS A 807 -2.67 -27.88 -20.18
N LYS A 808 -3.20 -28.37 -21.30
CA LYS A 808 -3.12 -29.80 -21.67
C LYS A 808 -1.69 -30.27 -21.87
N TYR A 809 -0.85 -29.42 -22.45
CA TYR A 809 0.58 -29.71 -22.56
C TYR A 809 1.24 -29.83 -21.16
N GLN A 810 0.92 -28.95 -20.23
CA GLN A 810 1.43 -29.04 -18.86
C GLN A 810 0.98 -30.32 -18.16
N GLU A 811 -0.31 -30.66 -18.22
CA GLU A 811 -0.85 -31.88 -17.69
C GLU A 811 -0.17 -33.14 -18.29
N TRP A 812 0.10 -33.15 -19.61
CA TRP A 812 0.86 -34.21 -20.27
C TRP A 812 2.33 -34.23 -19.78
N LEU A 813 2.99 -33.09 -19.67
CA LEU A 813 4.37 -33.00 -19.19
C LEU A 813 4.50 -33.57 -17.79
N GLU A 814 3.61 -33.19 -16.90
CA GLU A 814 3.58 -33.64 -15.51
C GLU A 814 3.43 -35.16 -15.42
N LYS A 815 2.52 -35.77 -16.20
CA LYS A 815 2.24 -37.21 -16.17
C LYS A 815 3.32 -38.03 -16.86
N THR A 816 3.89 -37.56 -17.95
CA THR A 816 4.75 -38.36 -18.83
C THR A 816 6.21 -38.29 -18.45
N TYR A 817 6.68 -37.10 -18.01
CA TYR A 817 8.10 -36.87 -17.73
C TYR A 817 8.52 -37.24 -16.30
N ILE A 818 7.61 -37.66 -15.44
CA ILE A 818 7.93 -38.10 -14.06
C ILE A 818 9.05 -39.17 -14.03
N ASN A 819 9.16 -39.99 -15.04
CA ASN A 819 10.17 -41.03 -15.19
C ASN A 819 11.23 -40.76 -16.27
N ARG A 820 11.13 -39.63 -17.00
CA ARG A 820 11.97 -39.31 -18.18
C ARG A 820 12.83 -38.06 -18.00
N PHE A 821 13.24 -37.77 -16.79
CA PHE A 821 14.18 -36.70 -16.52
C PHE A 821 15.33 -37.19 -15.63
N SER A 822 16.45 -36.54 -15.72
CA SER A 822 17.64 -36.79 -14.91
C SER A 822 18.30 -35.48 -14.51
N TYR A 823 19.15 -35.53 -13.49
CA TYR A 823 19.96 -34.38 -13.09
C TYR A 823 21.39 -34.59 -13.53
N GLN A 824 22.02 -33.57 -14.06
CA GLN A 824 23.44 -33.57 -14.46
C GLN A 824 24.18 -32.44 -13.77
N LYS A 825 25.34 -32.74 -13.23
CA LYS A 825 26.19 -31.78 -12.55
C LYS A 825 26.75 -30.74 -13.51
N MET A 826 26.71 -29.48 -13.10
CA MET A 826 27.39 -28.38 -13.80
C MET A 826 28.83 -28.22 -13.26
N ASN A 827 29.76 -27.86 -14.12
CA ASN A 827 31.15 -27.55 -13.72
C ASN A 827 31.26 -26.17 -13.04
N ILE A 828 30.18 -25.67 -12.43
CA ILE A 828 30.17 -24.40 -11.77
C ILE A 828 29.86 -24.67 -10.28
N SER A 829 30.80 -24.27 -9.40
CA SER A 829 30.58 -24.24 -7.97
C SER A 829 30.37 -22.80 -7.51
N THR A 830 29.26 -22.52 -6.87
CA THR A 830 29.04 -21.27 -6.14
C THR A 830 29.23 -21.55 -4.67
N PHE A 831 30.12 -20.80 -4.02
CA PHE A 831 30.41 -20.97 -2.58
C PHE A 831 29.48 -20.16 -1.69
N GLU A 832 28.78 -19.18 -2.25
CA GLU A 832 27.85 -18.38 -1.45
C GLU A 832 26.49 -19.06 -1.32
N THR A 833 26.07 -19.27 -0.06
CA THR A 833 24.75 -19.81 0.29
C THR A 833 24.13 -18.96 1.40
N ALA A 834 22.97 -19.33 1.91
CA ALA A 834 22.40 -18.65 3.09
C ALA A 834 23.30 -18.79 4.34
N LEU A 835 24.11 -19.85 4.42
CA LEU A 835 24.98 -20.14 5.55
C LEU A 835 26.46 -19.78 5.32
N THR A 836 26.90 -19.62 4.08
CA THR A 836 28.29 -19.34 3.72
C THR A 836 28.49 -18.08 2.92
N ASN A 837 29.60 -17.38 3.13
CA ASN A 837 30.05 -16.26 2.33
C ASN A 837 30.59 -16.73 0.97
N PHE A 838 30.89 -15.77 0.09
CA PHE A 838 31.48 -16.04 -1.22
C PHE A 838 32.79 -16.84 -1.19
N ASN A 839 33.58 -16.68 -0.15
CA ASN A 839 34.81 -17.43 0.08
C ASN A 839 34.60 -18.82 0.72
N GLY A 840 33.34 -19.27 0.91
CA GLY A 840 32.99 -20.55 1.53
C GLY A 840 33.07 -20.56 3.05
N GLU A 841 33.34 -19.43 3.69
CA GLU A 841 33.34 -19.33 5.15
C GLU A 841 31.91 -19.20 5.68
N VAL A 842 31.69 -19.77 6.89
CA VAL A 842 30.37 -19.68 7.54
C VAL A 842 30.08 -18.24 7.94
N LYS A 843 28.86 -17.78 7.67
CA LYS A 843 28.35 -16.48 8.13
C LYS A 843 28.23 -16.50 9.65
N GLU A 844 28.38 -15.35 10.30
CA GLU A 844 28.21 -15.25 11.76
C GLU A 844 26.75 -15.48 12.17
N SER A 845 25.83 -15.04 11.37
CA SER A 845 24.41 -15.14 11.65
C SER A 845 23.57 -15.20 10.37
N VAL A 846 22.35 -15.66 10.53
CA VAL A 846 21.32 -15.66 9.48
C VAL A 846 20.07 -14.99 10.01
N LEU A 847 19.34 -14.29 9.14
CA LEU A 847 18.08 -13.67 9.53
C LEU A 847 17.05 -14.71 9.96
N GLN A 848 16.37 -14.47 11.08
CA GLN A 848 15.29 -15.33 11.58
C GLN A 848 14.28 -15.69 10.49
N GLY A 849 13.82 -14.71 9.70
CA GLY A 849 12.84 -14.92 8.64
C GLY A 849 13.28 -15.88 7.53
N ASN A 850 14.61 -16.10 7.37
CA ASN A 850 15.12 -17.11 6.43
C ASN A 850 15.03 -18.53 7.00
N ILE A 851 14.94 -18.67 8.34
CA ILE A 851 14.85 -19.97 9.00
C ILE A 851 13.40 -20.27 9.38
N GLY A 852 12.73 -19.34 10.05
CA GLY A 852 11.36 -19.53 10.52
C GLY A 852 10.71 -18.25 11.03
N LEU A 853 9.41 -18.33 11.34
CA LEU A 853 8.57 -17.21 11.75
C LEU A 853 8.67 -16.91 13.25
N TYR A 854 8.77 -17.94 14.08
CA TYR A 854 8.71 -17.83 15.52
C TYR A 854 10.09 -18.09 16.14
N LYS A 855 10.38 -17.42 17.24
CA LYS A 855 11.60 -17.55 18.01
C LYS A 855 11.25 -17.89 19.46
N ASP A 856 11.88 -18.92 20.03
CA ASP A 856 11.78 -19.25 21.44
C ASP A 856 13.13 -19.00 22.14
N ASN A 857 13.17 -17.93 22.93
CA ASN A 857 14.38 -17.53 23.67
C ASN A 857 14.53 -18.24 25.02
N ASN A 858 13.48 -18.91 25.48
CA ASN A 858 13.43 -19.49 26.85
C ASN A 858 13.71 -20.99 26.84
N PHE A 859 13.94 -21.58 25.68
CA PHE A 859 14.17 -23.01 25.57
C PHE A 859 15.67 -23.34 25.60
N ASN A 860 16.03 -24.30 26.42
CA ASN A 860 17.40 -24.79 26.48
C ASN A 860 17.68 -25.73 25.29
N ILE A 861 18.31 -25.18 24.25
CA ILE A 861 18.52 -25.84 22.98
C ILE A 861 19.69 -26.80 23.07
N SER A 862 19.54 -28.00 22.46
CA SER A 862 20.63 -28.97 22.31
C SER A 862 21.89 -28.32 21.73
N GLU A 863 23.04 -28.66 22.27
CA GLU A 863 24.37 -28.23 21.76
C GLU A 863 24.60 -28.67 20.31
N LYS A 864 23.88 -29.71 19.85
CA LYS A 864 23.93 -30.23 18.47
C LYS A 864 23.13 -29.43 17.47
N PHE A 865 22.30 -28.46 17.92
CA PHE A 865 21.53 -27.61 17.02
C PHE A 865 22.44 -26.62 16.31
N LEU A 866 22.16 -26.37 15.02
CA LEU A 866 23.01 -25.52 14.16
C LEU A 866 23.01 -24.06 14.61
N TYR A 867 21.94 -23.60 15.23
CA TYR A 867 21.76 -22.21 15.63
C TYR A 867 21.76 -22.03 17.14
N ASP A 868 22.04 -20.82 17.60
CA ASP A 868 22.02 -20.46 19.02
C ASP A 868 20.62 -20.32 19.60
N THR A 869 19.61 -20.24 18.74
CA THR A 869 18.22 -19.95 19.12
C THR A 869 17.27 -20.86 18.35
N LEU A 870 16.19 -21.31 19.04
CA LEU A 870 15.14 -22.11 18.43
C LEU A 870 14.25 -21.24 17.55
N VAL A 871 14.22 -21.57 16.25
CA VAL A 871 13.39 -20.89 15.25
C VAL A 871 12.55 -21.91 14.50
N TYR A 872 11.25 -21.66 14.36
CA TYR A 872 10.29 -22.59 13.79
C TYR A 872 9.15 -21.88 13.07
N ASP A 873 8.42 -22.60 12.22
CA ASP A 873 7.24 -22.08 11.50
C ASP A 873 5.92 -22.59 12.07
N SER A 874 5.92 -23.72 12.80
CA SER A 874 4.71 -24.31 13.38
C SER A 874 5.00 -24.92 14.76
N PRO A 875 3.97 -25.10 15.61
CA PRO A 875 4.12 -25.80 16.88
C PRO A 875 4.68 -27.22 16.72
N LEU A 876 4.30 -27.92 15.65
CA LEU A 876 4.80 -29.27 15.35
C LEU A 876 6.31 -29.24 15.05
N GLU A 877 6.76 -28.29 14.22
CA GLU A 877 8.20 -28.11 13.97
C GLU A 877 8.96 -27.83 15.27
N ARG A 878 8.38 -27.02 16.18
CA ARG A 878 8.98 -26.72 17.49
C ARG A 878 9.18 -28.00 18.28
N GLU A 879 8.18 -28.88 18.34
CA GLU A 879 8.29 -30.15 19.07
C GLU A 879 9.27 -31.11 18.39
N ASN A 880 9.27 -31.20 17.07
CA ASN A 880 10.24 -31.99 16.32
C ASN A 880 11.68 -31.56 16.57
N ILE A 881 11.96 -30.25 16.61
CA ILE A 881 13.28 -29.73 16.91
C ILE A 881 13.69 -30.08 18.36
N LYS A 882 12.76 -30.01 19.31
CA LYS A 882 13.00 -30.37 20.70
C LYS A 882 13.35 -31.85 20.90
N ASN A 883 12.66 -32.71 20.13
CA ASN A 883 12.84 -34.16 20.23
C ASN A 883 14.00 -34.71 19.40
N SER A 884 14.74 -33.84 18.70
CA SER A 884 15.84 -34.24 17.79
C SER A 884 17.21 -34.47 18.51
N ASN A 885 17.24 -34.51 19.81
CA ASN A 885 18.47 -34.76 20.58
C ASN A 885 18.73 -36.27 20.74
N ILE A 886 19.10 -36.91 19.62
CA ILE A 886 19.41 -38.35 19.53
C ILE A 886 20.91 -38.51 19.53
N ASP A 887 21.45 -39.58 20.16
CA ASP A 887 22.90 -39.77 20.36
C ASP A 887 23.69 -39.85 19.06
N GLU A 888 23.12 -40.49 18.03
CA GLU A 888 23.72 -40.65 16.68
C GLU A 888 23.74 -39.36 15.87
N VAL A 889 22.97 -38.35 16.26
CA VAL A 889 22.92 -37.06 15.57
C VAL A 889 24.14 -36.22 16.02
N VAL A 890 24.93 -35.79 15.05
CA VAL A 890 26.08 -34.90 15.27
C VAL A 890 25.68 -33.42 15.18
N VAL A 891 24.88 -33.08 14.17
CA VAL A 891 24.32 -31.73 13.95
C VAL A 891 22.94 -31.88 13.37
N PHE A 892 22.03 -31.02 13.79
CA PHE A 892 20.72 -30.89 13.15
C PHE A 892 20.28 -29.42 13.10
N GLY A 893 19.42 -29.12 12.19
CA GLY A 893 18.88 -27.77 12.06
C GLY A 893 17.92 -27.60 10.92
N LYS A 894 17.21 -26.50 10.97
CA LYS A 894 16.34 -26.07 9.87
C LYS A 894 17.19 -25.49 8.74
N ILE A 895 16.88 -25.87 7.52
CA ILE A 895 17.58 -25.36 6.34
C ILE A 895 17.03 -23.98 6.03
N PRO A 896 17.86 -22.94 5.91
CA PRO A 896 17.39 -21.65 5.49
C PRO A 896 16.71 -21.75 4.13
N ARG A 897 15.60 -21.06 3.99
CA ARG A 897 14.79 -21.11 2.79
C ARG A 897 15.62 -20.87 1.54
N ARG A 898 15.37 -21.66 0.49
CA ARG A 898 16.06 -21.58 -0.82
C ARG A 898 17.59 -21.83 -0.78
N SER A 899 18.11 -22.39 0.31
CA SER A 899 19.54 -22.71 0.37
C SER A 899 19.91 -23.94 -0.46
N ILE A 900 19.04 -24.94 -0.51
CA ILE A 900 19.18 -26.12 -1.36
C ILE A 900 18.05 -26.05 -2.39
N LYS A 901 18.39 -25.91 -3.66
CA LYS A 901 17.40 -25.79 -4.75
C LYS A 901 17.39 -27.08 -5.57
N VAL A 902 16.29 -27.80 -5.53
CA VAL A 902 16.02 -28.94 -6.40
C VAL A 902 15.20 -28.47 -7.59
N PRO A 903 15.74 -28.44 -8.82
CA PRO A 903 14.95 -28.08 -10.00
C PRO A 903 13.82 -29.07 -10.24
N LEU A 904 12.64 -28.58 -10.59
CA LEU A 904 11.47 -29.42 -10.93
C LEU A 904 11.32 -29.52 -12.44
N TYR A 905 11.02 -30.70 -12.95
CA TYR A 905 10.91 -30.91 -14.41
C TYR A 905 9.72 -30.21 -15.05
N PHE A 906 8.74 -29.83 -14.24
CA PHE A 906 7.58 -29.04 -14.66
C PHE A 906 7.69 -27.55 -14.34
N GLY A 907 8.87 -27.09 -13.90
CA GLY A 907 9.18 -25.68 -13.60
C GLY A 907 9.27 -25.37 -12.13
N GLY A 908 10.10 -24.40 -11.78
CA GLY A 908 10.34 -23.97 -10.41
C GLY A 908 11.35 -24.84 -9.66
N THR A 909 11.43 -24.70 -8.35
CA THR A 909 12.36 -25.42 -7.46
C THR A 909 11.64 -25.82 -6.16
N THR A 910 12.08 -26.89 -5.55
CA THR A 910 11.73 -27.28 -4.17
C THR A 910 12.97 -27.32 -3.29
N SER A 911 12.78 -27.25 -1.96
CA SER A 911 13.86 -27.24 -0.97
C SER A 911 13.45 -28.09 0.22
N PRO A 912 14.36 -28.93 0.78
CA PRO A 912 14.12 -29.56 2.08
C PRO A 912 13.99 -28.52 3.19
N ASP A 913 13.29 -28.88 4.26
CA ASP A 913 13.04 -28.01 5.41
C ASP A 913 14.04 -28.23 6.56
N PHE A 914 14.42 -29.49 6.79
CA PHE A 914 15.33 -29.88 7.87
C PHE A 914 16.48 -30.74 7.39
N MET A 915 17.59 -30.69 8.14
CA MET A 915 18.75 -31.56 7.97
C MET A 915 19.19 -32.15 9.30
N TYR A 916 19.62 -33.41 9.24
CA TYR A 916 20.23 -34.15 10.32
C TYR A 916 21.51 -34.80 9.80
N VAL A 917 22.61 -34.55 10.47
CA VAL A 917 23.88 -35.20 10.16
C VAL A 917 24.11 -36.32 11.17
N LEU A 918 24.17 -37.52 10.68
CA LEU A 918 24.38 -38.73 11.46
C LEU A 918 25.85 -39.22 11.32
N LYS A 919 26.42 -39.75 12.38
CA LYS A 919 27.69 -40.45 12.35
C LYS A 919 27.40 -41.94 12.24
N LYS A 920 27.92 -42.59 11.18
CA LYS A 920 27.77 -44.02 10.96
C LYS A 920 28.81 -44.80 11.79
N GLU A 921 28.60 -46.09 11.87
CA GLU A 921 29.51 -47.00 12.59
C GLU A 921 30.95 -47.01 12.02
N ASP A 922 31.10 -46.75 10.72
CA ASP A 922 32.38 -46.60 10.03
C ASP A 922 33.06 -45.23 10.25
N GLY A 923 32.43 -44.37 11.05
CA GLY A 923 32.89 -43.01 11.34
C GLY A 923 32.56 -41.94 10.25
N SER A 924 32.02 -42.37 9.13
CA SER A 924 31.57 -41.42 8.05
C SER A 924 30.33 -40.65 8.45
N LEU A 925 30.18 -39.42 7.90
CA LEU A 925 29.02 -38.59 8.12
C LEU A 925 27.99 -38.75 6.98
N GLU A 926 26.72 -38.86 7.34
CA GLU A 926 25.63 -38.91 6.38
C GLU A 926 24.64 -37.79 6.70
N MET A 927 24.25 -37.01 5.68
CA MET A 927 23.23 -35.97 5.83
C MET A 927 21.86 -36.51 5.43
N ASN A 928 20.91 -36.46 6.33
CA ASN A 928 19.50 -36.77 6.06
C ASN A 928 18.75 -35.46 5.90
N LEU A 929 18.08 -35.32 4.76
CA LEU A 929 17.28 -34.16 4.39
C LEU A 929 15.80 -34.52 4.45
N ILE A 930 15.03 -33.68 5.11
CA ILE A 930 13.61 -33.93 5.35
C ILE A 930 12.80 -32.82 4.70
N LEU A 931 11.83 -33.22 3.89
CA LEU A 931 10.76 -32.34 3.40
C LEU A 931 9.52 -32.61 4.25
N GLU A 932 9.04 -31.57 4.93
CA GLU A 932 7.84 -31.64 5.74
C GLU A 932 6.60 -31.42 4.87
N THR A 933 5.63 -32.34 4.94
CA THR A 933 4.33 -32.21 4.29
C THR A 933 3.34 -31.69 5.32
N LYS A 934 2.94 -30.41 5.18
CA LYS A 934 2.05 -29.76 6.14
C LYS A 934 0.64 -30.35 6.11
N ASP A 935 0.07 -30.62 7.28
CA ASP A 935 -1.33 -31.01 7.52
C ASP A 935 -1.85 -32.27 6.80
N ILE A 936 -0.98 -33.21 6.42
CA ILE A 936 -1.37 -34.42 5.70
C ILE A 936 -1.07 -35.66 6.54
N LYS A 937 -2.14 -36.42 6.88
CA LYS A 937 -2.04 -37.66 7.67
C LYS A 937 -1.89 -38.89 6.81
N LYS A 938 -2.27 -38.87 5.53
CA LYS A 938 -2.19 -40.00 4.61
C LYS A 938 -1.69 -39.60 3.23
N GLU A 939 -0.88 -40.45 2.62
CA GLU A 939 -0.31 -40.23 1.28
C GLU A 939 -1.37 -39.96 0.19
N SER A 940 -2.57 -40.52 0.39
CA SER A 940 -3.71 -40.30 -0.50
C SER A 940 -4.27 -38.88 -0.50
N GLN A 941 -3.88 -38.05 0.49
CA GLN A 941 -4.30 -36.66 0.65
C GLN A 941 -3.32 -35.66 0.03
N LEU A 942 -2.16 -36.15 -0.44
CA LEU A 942 -1.20 -35.33 -1.15
C LEU A 942 -1.80 -34.82 -2.47
N ARG A 943 -1.69 -33.53 -2.71
CA ARG A 943 -2.00 -32.94 -4.03
C ARG A 943 -1.04 -33.52 -5.07
N GLU A 944 -1.52 -33.68 -6.31
CA GLU A 944 -0.68 -34.24 -7.39
C GLU A 944 0.67 -33.49 -7.52
N GLU A 945 0.64 -32.19 -7.46
CA GLU A 945 1.85 -31.34 -7.54
C GLU A 945 2.85 -31.62 -6.39
N GLU A 946 2.37 -31.84 -5.16
CA GLU A 946 3.22 -32.20 -4.02
C GLU A 946 3.89 -33.55 -4.20
N LYS A 947 3.19 -34.52 -4.77
CA LYS A 947 3.76 -35.82 -5.11
C LYS A 947 4.90 -35.67 -6.12
N LEU A 948 4.68 -34.88 -7.15
CA LEU A 948 5.68 -34.62 -8.18
C LEU A 948 6.92 -33.88 -7.62
N ARG A 949 6.74 -32.95 -6.70
CA ARG A 949 7.83 -32.28 -5.98
C ARG A 949 8.65 -33.26 -5.14
N ILE A 950 7.99 -34.17 -4.41
CA ILE A 950 8.65 -35.19 -3.60
C ILE A 950 9.43 -36.16 -4.51
N GLU A 951 8.85 -36.61 -5.61
CA GLU A 951 9.53 -37.53 -6.54
C GLU A 951 10.74 -36.87 -7.24
N SER A 952 10.61 -35.58 -7.61
CA SER A 952 11.73 -34.81 -8.15
C SER A 952 12.86 -34.69 -7.12
N ALA A 953 12.54 -34.40 -5.86
CA ALA A 953 13.51 -34.32 -4.79
C ALA A 953 14.19 -35.67 -4.54
N LYS A 954 13.45 -36.78 -4.53
CA LYS A 954 14.04 -38.13 -4.39
C LYS A 954 15.05 -38.41 -5.48
N LYS A 955 14.69 -38.21 -6.75
CA LYS A 955 15.61 -38.41 -7.89
C LYS A 955 16.86 -37.54 -7.80
N PHE A 956 16.72 -36.28 -7.38
CA PHE A 956 17.83 -35.38 -7.21
C PHE A 956 18.82 -35.92 -6.16
N PHE A 957 18.34 -36.28 -4.98
CA PHE A 957 19.22 -36.77 -3.91
C PHE A 957 19.75 -38.19 -4.19
N GLU A 958 19.05 -39.02 -4.94
CA GLU A 958 19.59 -40.27 -5.47
C GLU A 958 20.75 -40.01 -6.45
N THR A 959 20.63 -39.02 -7.32
CA THR A 959 21.71 -38.62 -8.22
C THR A 959 22.96 -38.19 -7.42
N LEU A 960 22.78 -37.33 -6.39
CA LEU A 960 23.86 -36.93 -5.52
C LEU A 960 24.53 -38.13 -4.79
N LYS A 961 23.72 -39.09 -4.36
CA LYS A 961 24.24 -40.32 -3.74
C LYS A 961 25.08 -41.14 -4.72
N ASN A 962 24.63 -41.25 -5.98
CA ASN A 962 25.36 -41.96 -7.04
C ASN A 962 26.68 -41.24 -7.43
N GLU A 963 26.75 -39.92 -7.19
CA GLU A 963 27.96 -39.11 -7.31
C GLU A 963 28.92 -39.24 -6.09
N GLY A 964 28.57 -40.11 -5.13
CA GLY A 964 29.42 -40.39 -3.95
C GLY A 964 29.17 -39.43 -2.78
N ILE A 965 28.11 -38.67 -2.80
CA ILE A 965 27.73 -37.76 -1.69
C ILE A 965 26.84 -38.53 -0.71
N ASN A 966 27.24 -38.61 0.55
CA ASN A 966 26.50 -39.29 1.60
C ASN A 966 25.25 -38.47 2.00
N VAL A 967 24.18 -38.61 1.24
CA VAL A 967 22.91 -37.92 1.47
C VAL A 967 21.73 -38.87 1.36
N LYS A 968 20.76 -38.73 2.27
CA LYS A 968 19.47 -39.39 2.18
C LYS A 968 18.36 -38.36 2.22
N PHE A 969 17.30 -38.62 1.48
CA PHE A 969 16.10 -37.80 1.46
C PHE A 969 14.93 -38.58 2.05
N LYS A 970 14.21 -37.96 2.96
CA LYS A 970 13.02 -38.51 3.60
C LYS A 970 11.87 -37.51 3.54
N LYS A 971 10.66 -37.99 3.43
CA LYS A 971 9.43 -37.19 3.65
C LYS A 971 8.89 -37.47 5.04
N GLN A 972 8.46 -36.43 5.72
CA GLN A 972 7.77 -36.55 7.01
C GLN A 972 6.30 -36.16 6.81
N MET A 973 5.42 -37.04 7.22
CA MET A 973 3.97 -36.80 7.26
C MET A 973 3.57 -36.69 8.74
N ASN A 974 2.52 -35.90 9.01
CA ASN A 974 1.96 -35.83 10.35
C ASN A 974 1.22 -37.13 10.65
N GLU A 975 1.74 -37.97 11.54
CA GLU A 975 1.05 -39.11 12.10
C GLU A 975 0.10 -38.69 13.23
#